data_c123fca33410464a23c0f55aa043f84e
#
_entry.id   c123fca33410464a23c0f55aa043f84e
#
_cell.length_a   1.000
_cell.length_b   1.000
_cell.length_c   1.000
_cell.angle_alpha   90.00
_cell.angle_beta   90.00
_cell.angle_gamma   90.00
#
_symmetry.space_group_name_H-M   'P 1'
#
loop_
_entity.id
_entity.type
_entity.pdbx_description
1 polymer ?
#
loop_
_entity_poly.entity_id
_entity_poly.type
_entity_poly.pdbx_seq_one_letter_code
_entity_poly.pdbx_strand_id
1 'polypeptide(L)'
;MNRTQPYFHSLRFIACMILLAICLKGQALATKRHSRMEITTGSVNSVVIRGDSESAVIYGGADNQLENIDWVLLAHHRRDVVWAAEDLIAQGAKVIAPAAERELIESPELFWEAFQQGRFHDYAQQSTKILGQGLKVSKWVSEGDDLDLGGVKLTALETPGFTRGSISYLTEIDGQRIVFTGDLIAGMGKILDVYSYQDAIESANIRGYHGYGGRFAALLNSIEKVKQLDPDILVPARGQIITKPRQALDKLEFRIKELYRSYLSTSALNWYFKEERMGICAEQVLGVNAKFSLMPYSAYQDTPDWIWVKGTSRLLISETGHSLLIDCGNPGVIQGVKELLKTGVINKVDGIFVTHYHDDHTDSVQAASEEFDCPVYAVQHYVDILRHPGNYHMPCLHHTPIRDVVSKQHGDVMEFHEFKLTFRAFPGQTFYHGALLVESPEQAPVFFIGDAFSPSGMDDYCVLNRNLMHKNDGFLYCLSQIKELGEDYWLINEHIPHVFRFSAKELESLERGFQTRVEAMRALTVWDDPNYAVDEQWASLYPYGLEVKSGTIHEFNVILTNHSSKRRDYDVQFRLPPGAELMSVTKAIKVPAGALSGVRAMIKLPSKPGHYLLRADIKSDGIDVRDWIESTITVKSGE
;
A
#
# COMPACT_ATOMS: atom_id res chain seq x y z
N MET A 1 13.70 -33.05 -67.89
CA MET A 1 12.39 -32.72 -68.48
C MET A 1 11.49 -32.15 -67.38
N ASN A 2 11.10 -30.90 -67.58
CA ASN A 2 9.94 -30.11 -67.15
C ASN A 2 9.57 -30.09 -65.63
N ARG A 3 9.76 -28.94 -64.95
CA ARG A 3 8.91 -27.72 -64.86
C ARG A 3 7.52 -28.08 -64.30
N THR A 4 7.10 -27.56 -63.16
CA THR A 4 6.67 -26.17 -62.91
C THR A 4 6.40 -25.98 -61.45
N GLN A 5 6.90 -24.89 -60.89
CA GLN A 5 6.26 -24.13 -59.77
C GLN A 5 4.90 -23.59 -60.26
N PRO A 6 4.06 -22.92 -59.47
CA PRO A 6 4.44 -21.87 -58.51
C PRO A 6 3.38 -21.36 -57.50
N TYR A 7 3.80 -20.33 -56.78
CA TYR A 7 3.00 -19.17 -56.29
C TYR A 7 1.63 -19.42 -55.65
N PHE A 8 1.63 -19.76 -54.34
CA PHE A 8 0.42 -19.51 -53.50
C PHE A 8 0.74 -19.22 -52.03
N HIS A 9 1.98 -18.89 -51.68
CA HIS A 9 2.33 -18.57 -50.28
C HIS A 9 2.52 -17.09 -49.94
N SER A 10 2.52 -16.18 -50.92
CA SER A 10 2.79 -14.75 -50.66
C SER A 10 1.56 -13.91 -50.29
N LEU A 11 0.36 -14.32 -50.63
CA LEU A 11 -0.87 -13.55 -50.32
C LEU A 11 -1.43 -13.78 -48.89
N ARG A 12 -1.14 -14.92 -48.27
CA ARG A 12 -1.57 -15.16 -46.88
C ARG A 12 -0.67 -14.48 -45.85
N PHE A 13 0.60 -14.23 -46.15
CA PHE A 13 1.53 -13.49 -45.27
C PHE A 13 1.25 -11.99 -45.25
N ILE A 14 0.86 -11.41 -46.38
CA ILE A 14 0.52 -9.97 -46.47
C ILE A 14 -0.83 -9.66 -45.76
N ALA A 15 -1.82 -10.55 -45.87
CA ALA A 15 -3.08 -10.39 -45.16
C ALA A 15 -2.95 -10.53 -43.61
N CYS A 16 -2.06 -11.42 -43.12
CA CYS A 16 -1.75 -11.51 -41.68
C CYS A 16 -0.95 -10.31 -41.17
N MET A 17 -0.02 -9.77 -41.96
CA MET A 17 0.73 -8.57 -41.55
C MET A 17 -0.13 -7.31 -41.55
N ILE A 18 -1.12 -7.19 -42.41
CA ILE A 18 -2.07 -6.06 -42.43
C ILE A 18 -3.07 -6.19 -41.29
N LEU A 19 -3.51 -7.39 -40.90
CA LEU A 19 -4.34 -7.60 -39.70
C LEU A 19 -3.56 -7.43 -38.39
N LEU A 20 -2.27 -7.76 -38.33
CA LEU A 20 -1.41 -7.49 -37.18
C LEU A 20 -1.05 -5.99 -37.06
N ALA A 21 -0.93 -5.27 -38.17
CA ALA A 21 -0.65 -3.82 -38.16
C ALA A 21 -1.89 -2.96 -37.77
N ILE A 22 -3.09 -3.53 -37.87
CA ILE A 22 -4.36 -2.86 -37.42
C ILE A 22 -4.59 -3.11 -35.93
N CYS A 23 -4.02 -4.18 -35.33
CA CYS A 23 -4.07 -4.42 -33.87
C CYS A 23 -3.02 -3.63 -33.06
N LEU A 24 -2.08 -2.93 -33.69
CA LEU A 24 -1.01 -2.18 -33.03
C LEU A 24 -1.17 -0.64 -33.10
N LYS A 25 -2.28 -0.15 -33.60
CA LYS A 25 -2.62 1.28 -33.53
C LYS A 25 -3.66 1.49 -32.46
N GLY A 26 -3.18 2.01 -31.31
CA GLY A 26 -3.93 2.73 -30.32
C GLY A 26 -5.22 2.04 -29.87
N GLN A 27 -5.37 1.74 -28.59
CA GLN A 27 -6.70 1.60 -28.01
C GLN A 27 -7.45 2.90 -28.38
N ALA A 28 -8.27 2.84 -29.44
CA ALA A 28 -9.20 3.92 -29.71
C ALA A 28 -10.07 4.09 -28.46
N LEU A 29 -10.09 5.27 -27.89
CA LEU A 29 -10.97 5.65 -26.81
C LEU A 29 -12.38 5.18 -27.19
N ALA A 30 -12.93 4.22 -26.47
CA ALA A 30 -14.26 3.73 -26.73
C ALA A 30 -15.26 4.78 -26.26
N THR A 31 -15.91 5.47 -27.19
CA THR A 31 -16.93 6.48 -26.90
C THR A 31 -18.31 5.85 -26.99
N LYS A 32 -19.07 5.87 -25.88
CA LYS A 32 -20.48 5.51 -25.84
C LYS A 32 -21.32 6.79 -25.75
N ARG A 33 -22.28 6.96 -26.66
CA ARG A 33 -23.14 8.14 -26.72
C ARG A 33 -24.58 7.80 -26.35
N HIS A 34 -25.16 8.65 -25.54
CA HIS A 34 -26.60 8.79 -25.26
C HIS A 34 -27.06 10.16 -25.75
N SER A 35 -28.36 10.44 -25.77
CA SER A 35 -28.88 11.70 -26.31
C SER A 35 -28.25 12.96 -25.67
N ARG A 36 -27.97 12.90 -24.35
CA ARG A 36 -27.43 14.01 -23.55
C ARG A 36 -26.13 13.67 -22.82
N MET A 37 -25.53 12.53 -23.12
CA MET A 37 -24.32 12.06 -22.41
C MET A 37 -23.33 11.38 -23.34
N GLU A 38 -22.06 11.74 -23.19
CA GLU A 38 -20.94 11.09 -23.87
C GLU A 38 -19.96 10.55 -22.84
N ILE A 39 -19.63 9.28 -22.93
CA ILE A 39 -18.66 8.62 -22.02
C ILE A 39 -17.44 8.25 -22.84
N THR A 40 -16.27 8.70 -22.39
CA THR A 40 -14.97 8.35 -22.94
C THR A 40 -14.17 7.62 -21.87
N THR A 41 -13.68 6.42 -22.18
CA THR A 41 -12.86 5.65 -21.25
C THR A 41 -11.40 6.03 -21.38
N GLY A 42 -10.71 6.19 -20.24
CA GLY A 42 -9.30 6.56 -20.16
C GLY A 42 -8.67 6.05 -18.86
N SER A 43 -7.53 6.64 -18.47
CA SER A 43 -6.91 6.42 -17.15
C SER A 43 -7.87 6.82 -16.03
N VAL A 44 -8.57 7.93 -16.24
CA VAL A 44 -9.81 8.32 -15.56
C VAL A 44 -10.87 8.47 -16.65
N ASN A 45 -12.05 7.92 -16.43
CA ASN A 45 -13.16 8.03 -17.36
C ASN A 45 -13.67 9.48 -17.39
N SER A 46 -14.09 9.93 -18.55
CA SER A 46 -14.71 11.26 -18.76
C SER A 46 -16.16 11.08 -19.12
N VAL A 47 -17.06 11.70 -18.36
CA VAL A 47 -18.51 11.69 -18.66
C VAL A 47 -18.97 13.12 -18.88
N VAL A 48 -19.22 13.46 -20.13
CA VAL A 48 -19.76 14.78 -20.50
C VAL A 48 -21.28 14.71 -20.51
N ILE A 49 -21.94 15.55 -19.73
CA ILE A 49 -23.39 15.74 -19.70
C ILE A 49 -23.69 17.08 -20.36
N ARG A 50 -24.66 17.08 -21.32
CA ARG A 50 -25.10 18.28 -21.99
C ARG A 50 -26.58 18.51 -21.69
N GLY A 51 -26.86 19.50 -20.85
CA GLY A 51 -28.18 20.05 -20.62
C GLY A 51 -28.60 21.03 -21.72
N ASP A 52 -29.78 21.64 -21.56
CA ASP A 52 -30.30 22.64 -22.50
C ASP A 52 -29.55 23.97 -22.42
N SER A 53 -28.99 24.30 -21.24
CA SER A 53 -28.32 25.58 -20.97
C SER A 53 -26.95 25.46 -20.31
N GLU A 54 -26.62 24.30 -19.74
CA GLU A 54 -25.37 24.03 -19.01
C GLU A 54 -24.78 22.69 -19.42
N SER A 55 -23.47 22.58 -19.27
CA SER A 55 -22.69 21.38 -19.50
C SER A 55 -21.90 20.99 -18.26
N ALA A 56 -21.76 19.69 -18.01
CA ALA A 56 -21.04 19.18 -16.88
C ALA A 56 -20.13 18.03 -17.26
N VAL A 57 -19.05 17.85 -16.50
CA VAL A 57 -18.19 16.67 -16.60
C VAL A 57 -18.11 15.98 -15.24
N ILE A 58 -18.36 14.68 -15.23
CA ILE A 58 -18.12 13.85 -14.04
C ILE A 58 -16.74 13.22 -14.18
N TYR A 59 -15.96 13.26 -13.10
CA TYR A 59 -14.56 12.88 -12.90
C TYR A 59 -13.55 13.85 -13.56
N GLY A 60 -13.69 14.16 -14.84
CA GLY A 60 -12.80 15.08 -15.54
C GLY A 60 -12.73 14.81 -17.04
N GLY A 61 -11.85 15.51 -17.73
CA GLY A 61 -11.70 15.44 -19.18
C GLY A 61 -10.28 15.14 -19.65
N ALA A 62 -9.54 14.38 -18.87
CA ALA A 62 -8.09 14.26 -18.91
C ALA A 62 -7.44 14.02 -20.29
N ASP A 63 -8.04 13.20 -21.12
CA ASP A 63 -7.49 12.87 -22.45
C ASP A 63 -8.27 13.55 -23.59
N ASN A 64 -9.21 14.45 -23.27
CA ASN A 64 -10.05 15.16 -24.22
C ASN A 64 -9.85 16.67 -24.08
N GLN A 65 -9.65 17.35 -25.19
CA GLN A 65 -9.72 18.82 -25.23
C GLN A 65 -11.19 19.24 -25.14
N LEU A 66 -11.73 19.24 -23.92
CA LEU A 66 -13.09 19.71 -23.66
C LEU A 66 -13.07 21.22 -23.48
N GLU A 67 -14.01 21.89 -24.13
CA GLU A 67 -14.20 23.33 -24.03
C GLU A 67 -15.64 23.64 -23.59
N ASN A 68 -15.81 24.81 -22.95
CA ASN A 68 -17.13 25.32 -22.54
C ASN A 68 -17.86 24.36 -21.57
N ILE A 69 -17.18 23.91 -20.54
CA ILE A 69 -17.74 23.11 -19.44
C ILE A 69 -18.08 24.05 -18.28
N ASP A 70 -19.33 24.06 -17.85
CA ASP A 70 -19.79 24.89 -16.74
C ASP A 70 -19.50 24.27 -15.39
N TRP A 71 -19.57 22.92 -15.28
CA TRP A 71 -19.47 22.20 -14.04
C TRP A 71 -18.56 20.98 -14.11
N VAL A 72 -17.78 20.78 -13.05
CA VAL A 72 -17.04 19.54 -12.79
C VAL A 72 -17.59 18.89 -11.52
N LEU A 73 -17.93 17.61 -11.59
CA LEU A 73 -18.42 16.81 -10.47
C LEU A 73 -17.35 15.85 -9.99
N LEU A 74 -16.92 15.99 -8.75
CA LEU A 74 -15.96 15.12 -8.09
C LEU A 74 -16.69 14.05 -7.27
N ALA A 75 -16.19 12.81 -7.29
CA ALA A 75 -16.71 11.72 -6.47
C ALA A 75 -16.00 11.60 -5.11
N HIS A 76 -14.79 12.11 -4.99
CA HIS A 76 -13.94 12.11 -3.78
C HIS A 76 -12.75 13.04 -3.95
N HIS A 77 -11.94 13.22 -2.89
CA HIS A 77 -10.79 14.14 -2.82
C HIS A 77 -9.51 13.64 -3.50
N ARG A 78 -9.39 12.35 -3.84
CA ARG A 78 -8.10 11.79 -4.23
C ARG A 78 -7.52 12.44 -5.49
N ARG A 79 -6.28 12.96 -5.37
CA ARG A 79 -5.58 13.67 -6.45
C ARG A 79 -5.38 12.80 -7.69
N ASP A 80 -5.21 11.48 -7.53
CA ASP A 80 -5.03 10.52 -8.62
C ASP A 80 -6.29 10.30 -9.50
N VAL A 81 -7.40 10.99 -9.16
CA VAL A 81 -8.58 11.14 -10.02
C VAL A 81 -8.84 12.62 -10.33
N VAL A 82 -8.72 13.49 -9.33
CA VAL A 82 -9.04 14.93 -9.45
C VAL A 82 -8.16 15.64 -10.49
N TRP A 83 -6.89 15.19 -10.71
CA TRP A 83 -6.01 15.73 -11.75
C TRP A 83 -6.68 15.80 -13.13
N ALA A 84 -7.61 14.88 -13.42
CA ALA A 84 -8.31 14.81 -14.70
C ALA A 84 -9.26 16.02 -14.93
N ALA A 85 -9.56 16.77 -13.88
CA ALA A 85 -10.41 17.95 -13.91
C ALA A 85 -9.61 19.28 -13.83
N GLU A 86 -8.31 19.25 -13.55
CA GLU A 86 -7.50 20.44 -13.27
C GLU A 86 -7.59 21.47 -14.41
N ASP A 87 -7.47 21.04 -15.67
CA ASP A 87 -7.52 21.94 -16.83
C ASP A 87 -8.89 22.61 -16.99
N LEU A 88 -9.98 21.89 -16.75
CA LEU A 88 -11.34 22.44 -16.82
C LEU A 88 -11.59 23.45 -15.70
N ILE A 89 -11.12 23.15 -14.50
CA ILE A 89 -11.19 24.06 -13.35
C ILE A 89 -10.37 25.33 -13.63
N ALA A 90 -9.18 25.20 -14.20
CA ALA A 90 -8.34 26.32 -14.60
C ALA A 90 -8.98 27.18 -15.70
N GLN A 91 -9.80 26.62 -16.58
CA GLN A 91 -10.60 27.31 -17.58
C GLN A 91 -11.85 28.00 -17.00
N GLY A 92 -12.16 27.80 -15.73
CA GLY A 92 -13.25 28.46 -15.01
C GLY A 92 -14.49 27.59 -14.75
N ALA A 93 -14.44 26.30 -15.00
CA ALA A 93 -15.52 25.38 -14.62
C ALA A 93 -15.73 25.38 -13.10
N LYS A 94 -16.98 25.45 -12.68
CA LYS A 94 -17.39 25.41 -11.27
C LYS A 94 -17.31 23.99 -10.74
N VAL A 95 -16.92 23.82 -9.47
CA VAL A 95 -16.75 22.50 -8.85
C VAL A 95 -17.93 22.14 -7.96
N ILE A 96 -18.44 20.93 -8.13
CA ILE A 96 -19.37 20.25 -7.22
C ILE A 96 -18.60 19.11 -6.57
N ALA A 97 -18.64 18.99 -5.22
CA ALA A 97 -17.86 18.01 -4.49
C ALA A 97 -18.59 17.47 -3.25
N PRO A 98 -18.21 16.28 -2.74
CA PRO A 98 -18.82 15.69 -1.55
C PRO A 98 -18.53 16.53 -0.29
N ALA A 99 -19.58 16.86 0.46
CA ALA A 99 -19.49 17.67 1.69
C ALA A 99 -18.66 16.97 2.78
N ALA A 100 -18.70 15.64 2.85
CA ALA A 100 -17.94 14.84 3.80
C ALA A 100 -16.41 14.92 3.60
N GLU A 101 -15.94 15.37 2.43
CA GLU A 101 -14.51 15.49 2.11
C GLU A 101 -14.03 16.95 1.98
N ARG A 102 -14.82 17.88 2.50
CA ARG A 102 -14.59 19.33 2.37
C ARG A 102 -13.17 19.73 2.75
N GLU A 103 -12.70 19.34 3.92
CA GLU A 103 -11.38 19.73 4.42
C GLU A 103 -10.25 19.28 3.49
N LEU A 104 -10.31 18.03 2.99
CA LEU A 104 -9.30 17.46 2.10
C LEU A 104 -9.31 18.07 0.68
N ILE A 105 -10.44 18.68 0.27
CA ILE A 105 -10.59 19.33 -1.04
C ILE A 105 -10.30 20.83 -0.96
N GLU A 106 -10.81 21.52 0.05
CA GLU A 106 -10.75 22.98 0.16
C GLU A 106 -9.49 23.47 0.89
N SER A 107 -9.01 22.70 1.88
CA SER A 107 -7.89 23.05 2.76
C SER A 107 -6.90 21.89 2.96
N PRO A 108 -6.39 21.26 1.89
CA PRO A 108 -5.49 20.11 1.99
C PRO A 108 -4.16 20.44 2.69
N GLU A 109 -3.79 21.71 2.79
CA GLU A 109 -2.62 22.17 3.56
C GLU A 109 -2.70 21.77 5.03
N LEU A 110 -3.90 21.73 5.63
CA LEU A 110 -4.10 21.28 7.01
C LEU A 110 -3.71 19.81 7.17
N PHE A 111 -4.09 18.98 6.21
CA PHE A 111 -3.66 17.58 6.18
C PHE A 111 -2.13 17.47 6.09
N TRP A 112 -1.50 18.22 5.16
CA TRP A 112 -0.06 18.12 4.94
C TRP A 112 0.75 18.66 6.12
N GLU A 113 0.29 19.69 6.80
CA GLU A 113 0.89 20.19 8.05
C GLU A 113 0.83 19.14 9.16
N ALA A 114 -0.34 18.55 9.41
CA ALA A 114 -0.52 17.49 10.39
C ALA A 114 0.30 16.25 10.04
N PHE A 115 0.32 15.84 8.77
CA PHE A 115 1.09 14.72 8.27
C PHE A 115 2.59 14.90 8.50
N GLN A 116 3.16 16.09 8.20
CA GLN A 116 4.57 16.35 8.43
C GLN A 116 4.98 16.26 9.90
N GLN A 117 4.07 16.66 10.81
CA GLN A 117 4.31 16.59 12.25
C GLN A 117 4.22 15.15 12.79
N GLY A 118 3.31 14.35 12.23
CA GLY A 118 2.96 13.02 12.74
C GLY A 118 3.43 11.84 11.89
N ARG A 119 4.12 12.05 10.77
CA ARG A 119 4.44 10.98 9.81
C ARG A 119 5.37 9.88 10.34
N PHE A 120 6.13 10.18 11.39
CA PHE A 120 6.81 9.19 12.20
C PHE A 120 5.85 8.74 13.30
N HIS A 121 5.84 7.47 13.62
CA HIS A 121 4.89 6.89 14.58
C HIS A 121 3.41 7.03 14.14
N ASP A 122 3.14 7.16 12.84
CA ASP A 122 1.76 7.27 12.36
C ASP A 122 1.07 5.91 12.34
N TYR A 123 -0.01 5.82 13.11
CA TYR A 123 -0.88 4.64 13.19
C TYR A 123 -2.27 4.87 12.57
N ALA A 124 -2.48 6.03 11.91
CA ALA A 124 -3.78 6.40 11.37
C ALA A 124 -4.10 5.68 10.05
N GLN A 125 -3.08 5.30 9.30
CA GLN A 125 -3.21 4.55 8.03
C GLN A 125 -4.17 5.21 7.04
N GLN A 126 -3.94 6.47 6.75
CA GLN A 126 -4.64 7.17 5.67
C GLN A 126 -3.80 7.19 4.40
N SER A 127 -4.49 7.16 3.24
CA SER A 127 -3.84 7.43 1.97
C SER A 127 -3.33 8.87 1.91
N THR A 128 -2.08 9.05 1.49
CA THR A 128 -1.47 10.37 1.23
C THR A 128 -1.78 10.91 -0.18
N LYS A 129 -2.71 10.29 -0.92
CA LYS A 129 -3.15 10.78 -2.24
C LYS A 129 -4.10 11.99 -2.10
N ILE A 130 -3.68 12.96 -1.31
CA ILE A 130 -4.39 14.22 -1.02
C ILE A 130 -3.91 15.30 -1.99
N LEU A 131 -4.77 16.26 -2.31
CA LEU A 131 -4.44 17.39 -3.18
C LEU A 131 -3.22 18.17 -2.66
N GLY A 132 -2.43 18.72 -3.57
CA GLY A 132 -1.32 19.61 -3.21
C GLY A 132 -1.76 21.06 -2.98
N GLN A 133 -2.92 21.44 -3.47
CA GLN A 133 -3.54 22.76 -3.31
C GLN A 133 -5.04 22.62 -3.20
N GLY A 134 -5.66 23.46 -2.38
CA GLY A 134 -7.10 23.50 -2.22
C GLY A 134 -7.83 23.95 -3.49
N LEU A 135 -9.00 23.37 -3.71
CA LEU A 135 -9.91 23.73 -4.79
C LEU A 135 -11.05 24.59 -4.26
N LYS A 136 -11.40 25.64 -5.01
CA LYS A 136 -12.60 26.42 -4.74
C LYS A 136 -13.83 25.63 -5.17
N VAL A 137 -14.60 25.12 -4.22
CA VAL A 137 -15.84 24.39 -4.49
C VAL A 137 -17.02 25.36 -4.51
N SER A 138 -17.84 25.28 -5.56
CA SER A 138 -19.01 26.13 -5.75
C SER A 138 -20.27 25.55 -5.11
N LYS A 139 -20.38 24.22 -5.01
CA LYS A 139 -21.51 23.54 -4.38
C LYS A 139 -21.02 22.25 -3.69
N TRP A 140 -21.37 22.09 -2.43
CA TRP A 140 -21.19 20.88 -1.67
C TRP A 140 -22.44 20.02 -1.75
N VAL A 141 -22.30 18.71 -1.83
CA VAL A 141 -23.41 17.76 -1.93
C VAL A 141 -23.25 16.63 -0.92
N SER A 142 -24.41 16.18 -0.44
CA SER A 142 -24.58 15.09 0.53
C SER A 142 -25.66 14.11 0.05
N GLU A 143 -25.99 13.10 0.84
CA GLU A 143 -27.02 12.10 0.53
C GLU A 143 -28.35 12.75 0.13
N GLY A 144 -28.86 12.37 -1.04
CA GLY A 144 -30.18 12.78 -1.53
C GLY A 144 -30.24 14.19 -2.14
N ASP A 145 -29.11 14.92 -2.21
CA ASP A 145 -29.09 16.22 -2.88
C ASP A 145 -29.31 16.10 -4.39
N ASP A 146 -30.29 16.84 -4.89
CA ASP A 146 -30.56 16.92 -6.32
C ASP A 146 -29.81 18.07 -6.98
N LEU A 147 -29.27 17.78 -8.16
CA LEU A 147 -28.61 18.70 -9.07
C LEU A 147 -29.40 18.77 -10.36
N ASP A 148 -29.74 19.97 -10.82
CA ASP A 148 -30.28 20.19 -12.16
C ASP A 148 -29.20 20.87 -13.02
N LEU A 149 -28.72 20.14 -14.02
CA LEU A 149 -27.68 20.58 -14.95
C LEU A 149 -28.32 20.88 -16.31
N GLY A 150 -29.10 21.94 -16.35
CA GLY A 150 -29.80 22.37 -17.58
C GLY A 150 -30.83 21.34 -18.06
N GLY A 151 -31.65 20.81 -17.16
CA GLY A 151 -32.69 19.82 -17.47
C GLY A 151 -32.23 18.36 -17.39
N VAL A 152 -30.98 18.08 -17.06
CA VAL A 152 -30.50 16.75 -16.66
C VAL A 152 -30.38 16.71 -15.14
N LYS A 153 -31.19 15.86 -14.51
CA LYS A 153 -31.19 15.71 -13.04
C LYS A 153 -30.25 14.62 -12.60
N LEU A 154 -29.43 14.92 -11.56
CA LEU A 154 -28.60 13.97 -10.87
C LEU A 154 -28.92 14.01 -9.38
N THR A 155 -28.96 12.84 -8.73
CA THR A 155 -29.08 12.73 -7.27
C THR A 155 -27.74 12.24 -6.70
N ALA A 156 -27.22 12.93 -5.71
CA ALA A 156 -26.02 12.54 -5.00
C ALA A 156 -26.33 11.42 -3.98
N LEU A 157 -25.46 10.42 -3.90
CA LEU A 157 -25.60 9.24 -3.03
C LEU A 157 -24.29 9.04 -2.27
N GLU A 158 -24.31 9.10 -0.97
CA GLU A 158 -23.13 8.75 -0.17
C GLU A 158 -22.82 7.26 -0.31
N THR A 159 -21.63 6.97 -0.84
CA THR A 159 -21.15 5.61 -1.10
C THR A 159 -19.72 5.45 -0.55
N PRO A 160 -19.52 5.58 0.78
CA PRO A 160 -18.21 5.42 1.40
C PRO A 160 -17.64 4.03 1.20
N GLY A 161 -16.31 3.92 1.29
CA GLY A 161 -15.56 2.68 1.17
C GLY A 161 -14.17 2.96 0.62
N PHE A 162 -14.04 3.33 -0.64
CA PHE A 162 -12.73 3.70 -1.23
C PHE A 162 -12.10 4.92 -0.53
N THR A 163 -12.90 5.95 -0.28
CA THR A 163 -12.61 6.99 0.70
C THR A 163 -13.74 7.05 1.75
N ARG A 164 -13.51 7.77 2.85
CA ARG A 164 -14.50 7.90 3.92
C ARG A 164 -15.74 8.69 3.50
N GLY A 165 -15.60 9.60 2.55
CA GLY A 165 -16.66 10.49 2.09
C GLY A 165 -17.00 10.36 0.60
N SER A 166 -16.63 9.25 -0.06
CA SER A 166 -16.95 9.03 -1.47
C SER A 166 -18.45 9.11 -1.73
N ILE A 167 -18.81 9.68 -2.88
CA ILE A 167 -20.18 9.72 -3.37
C ILE A 167 -20.30 9.12 -4.77
N SER A 168 -21.53 8.69 -5.09
CA SER A 168 -21.97 8.33 -6.43
C SER A 168 -23.05 9.31 -6.89
N TYR A 169 -23.25 9.42 -8.20
CA TYR A 169 -24.34 10.22 -8.77
C TYR A 169 -25.28 9.31 -9.57
N LEU A 170 -26.57 9.44 -9.32
CA LEU A 170 -27.64 8.74 -10.05
C LEU A 170 -28.29 9.68 -11.05
N THR A 171 -28.56 9.21 -12.27
CA THR A 171 -29.37 9.91 -13.26
C THR A 171 -30.21 8.95 -14.07
N GLU A 172 -31.21 9.47 -14.79
CA GLU A 172 -31.96 8.74 -15.81
C GLU A 172 -31.85 9.48 -17.15
N ILE A 173 -31.24 8.83 -18.14
CA ILE A 173 -31.07 9.36 -19.50
C ILE A 173 -31.53 8.29 -20.50
N ASP A 174 -32.37 8.68 -21.48
CA ASP A 174 -32.90 7.77 -22.50
C ASP A 174 -33.63 6.55 -21.90
N GLY A 175 -34.32 6.72 -20.76
CA GLY A 175 -35.00 5.65 -20.03
C GLY A 175 -34.07 4.63 -19.39
N GLN A 176 -32.75 4.93 -19.28
CA GLN A 176 -31.76 4.10 -18.58
C GLN A 176 -31.36 4.76 -17.27
N ARG A 177 -31.35 3.99 -16.20
CA ARG A 177 -30.88 4.39 -14.90
C ARG A 177 -29.35 4.16 -14.81
N ILE A 178 -28.61 5.24 -14.66
CA ILE A 178 -27.14 5.25 -14.72
C ILE A 178 -26.58 5.74 -13.37
N VAL A 179 -25.63 4.99 -12.82
CA VAL A 179 -24.92 5.40 -11.59
C VAL A 179 -23.44 5.61 -11.91
N PHE A 180 -22.95 6.81 -11.61
CA PHE A 180 -21.54 7.18 -11.65
C PHE A 180 -20.94 6.87 -10.29
N THR A 181 -20.15 5.79 -10.19
CA THR A 181 -19.83 5.12 -8.91
C THR A 181 -18.52 5.57 -8.26
N GLY A 182 -17.81 6.55 -8.85
CA GLY A 182 -16.45 6.84 -8.38
C GLY A 182 -15.58 5.58 -8.46
N ASP A 183 -14.79 5.34 -7.42
CA ASP A 183 -13.94 4.14 -7.29
C ASP A 183 -14.56 3.03 -6.41
N LEU A 184 -15.89 3.04 -6.22
CA LEU A 184 -16.60 1.94 -5.53
C LEU A 184 -16.34 0.59 -6.21
N ILE A 185 -16.25 0.58 -7.53
CA ILE A 185 -16.01 -0.60 -8.37
C ILE A 185 -15.20 -0.19 -9.61
N ALA A 186 -14.25 -1.04 -10.04
CA ALA A 186 -13.36 -0.74 -11.17
C ALA A 186 -13.51 -1.73 -12.34
N GLY A 187 -14.56 -2.54 -12.36
CA GLY A 187 -14.83 -3.54 -13.40
C GLY A 187 -15.77 -4.63 -12.91
N MET A 188 -15.86 -5.75 -13.62
CA MET A 188 -16.75 -6.87 -13.28
C MET A 188 -16.37 -7.56 -11.95
N GLY A 189 -16.79 -6.97 -10.83
CA GLY A 189 -16.53 -7.46 -9.47
C GLY A 189 -15.07 -7.23 -9.05
N LYS A 190 -14.51 -6.05 -9.34
CA LYS A 190 -13.13 -5.70 -9.05
C LYS A 190 -13.02 -4.33 -8.39
N ILE A 191 -11.97 -4.15 -7.58
CA ILE A 191 -11.53 -2.87 -7.02
C ILE A 191 -10.11 -2.54 -7.52
N LEU A 192 -9.67 -1.31 -7.29
CA LEU A 192 -8.34 -0.88 -7.68
C LEU A 192 -7.26 -1.55 -6.85
N ASP A 193 -7.33 -1.41 -5.52
CA ASP A 193 -6.34 -1.90 -4.57
C ASP A 193 -6.99 -2.24 -3.22
N VAL A 194 -6.23 -2.81 -2.28
CA VAL A 194 -6.70 -3.15 -0.93
C VAL A 194 -6.13 -2.17 0.12
N TYR A 195 -4.96 -1.58 -0.12
CA TYR A 195 -4.37 -0.64 0.82
C TYR A 195 -5.23 0.62 1.01
N SER A 196 -6.03 1.03 0.01
CA SER A 196 -7.00 2.12 0.15
C SER A 196 -8.13 1.83 1.14
N TYR A 197 -8.30 0.58 1.57
CA TYR A 197 -9.34 0.18 2.53
C TYR A 197 -8.80 -0.07 3.95
N GLN A 198 -7.49 0.09 4.17
CA GLN A 198 -6.88 0.03 5.50
C GLN A 198 -7.43 1.19 6.34
N ASP A 199 -8.04 0.89 7.47
CA ASP A 199 -8.61 1.92 8.38
C ASP A 199 -8.94 1.31 9.75
N ALA A 200 -9.21 2.15 10.75
CA ALA A 200 -9.67 1.71 12.05
C ALA A 200 -11.01 0.95 11.95
N ILE A 201 -11.18 -0.04 12.84
CA ILE A 201 -12.43 -0.77 13.04
C ILE A 201 -12.93 -0.43 14.44
N GLU A 202 -13.61 0.72 14.55
CA GLU A 202 -13.99 1.31 15.83
C GLU A 202 -14.84 0.38 16.69
N SER A 203 -15.79 -0.34 16.09
CA SER A 203 -16.66 -1.29 16.80
C SER A 203 -15.90 -2.45 17.46
N ALA A 204 -14.75 -2.83 16.93
CA ALA A 204 -13.84 -3.82 17.49
C ALA A 204 -12.73 -3.18 18.34
N ASN A 205 -12.72 -1.85 18.50
CA ASN A 205 -11.65 -1.08 19.14
C ASN A 205 -10.26 -1.41 18.53
N ILE A 206 -10.20 -1.43 17.20
CA ILE A 206 -8.97 -1.71 16.42
C ILE A 206 -8.52 -0.41 15.74
N ARG A 207 -7.27 0.00 15.99
CA ARG A 207 -6.66 1.17 15.35
C ARG A 207 -6.36 0.89 13.88
N GLY A 208 -6.17 1.97 13.08
CA GLY A 208 -5.96 1.90 11.64
C GLY A 208 -4.83 0.97 11.20
N TYR A 209 -3.69 0.97 11.91
CA TYR A 209 -2.57 0.06 11.64
C TYR A 209 -2.98 -1.43 11.65
N HIS A 210 -3.89 -1.84 12.54
CA HIS A 210 -4.38 -3.22 12.65
C HIS A 210 -5.66 -3.47 11.86
N GLY A 211 -6.15 -2.46 11.13
CA GLY A 211 -7.48 -2.48 10.50
C GLY A 211 -7.46 -2.94 9.05
N TYR A 212 -7.03 -4.18 8.80
CA TYR A 212 -7.08 -4.80 7.47
C TYR A 212 -8.50 -4.75 6.90
N GLY A 213 -8.65 -4.09 5.74
CA GLY A 213 -9.95 -3.93 5.11
C GLY A 213 -10.99 -3.21 6.00
N GLY A 214 -10.57 -2.30 6.90
CA GLY A 214 -11.42 -1.62 7.87
C GLY A 214 -12.62 -0.91 7.24
N ARG A 215 -12.51 -0.49 5.95
CA ARG A 215 -13.64 0.10 5.21
C ARG A 215 -14.39 -0.88 4.31
N PHE A 216 -14.12 -2.18 4.35
CA PHE A 216 -14.90 -3.15 3.57
C PHE A 216 -16.37 -3.20 3.98
N ALA A 217 -16.68 -3.05 5.27
CA ALA A 217 -18.08 -2.97 5.73
C ALA A 217 -18.81 -1.77 5.11
N ALA A 218 -18.19 -0.60 5.09
CA ALA A 218 -18.75 0.59 4.44
C ALA A 218 -18.93 0.38 2.92
N LEU A 219 -17.95 -0.23 2.25
CA LEU A 219 -18.04 -0.58 0.84
C LEU A 219 -19.21 -1.54 0.55
N LEU A 220 -19.38 -2.57 1.39
CA LEU A 220 -20.48 -3.54 1.22
C LEU A 220 -21.86 -2.90 1.41
N ASN A 221 -22.00 -1.99 2.36
CA ASN A 221 -23.22 -1.20 2.55
C ASN A 221 -23.50 -0.31 1.32
N SER A 222 -22.48 0.31 0.77
CA SER A 222 -22.56 1.12 -0.46
C SER A 222 -22.94 0.27 -1.68
N ILE A 223 -22.39 -0.93 -1.79
CA ILE A 223 -22.76 -1.90 -2.84
C ILE A 223 -24.24 -2.25 -2.73
N GLU A 224 -24.73 -2.55 -1.53
CA GLU A 224 -26.16 -2.90 -1.33
C GLU A 224 -27.07 -1.72 -1.66
N LYS A 225 -26.70 -0.49 -1.25
CA LYS A 225 -27.44 0.74 -1.63
C LYS A 225 -27.56 0.86 -3.16
N VAL A 226 -26.45 0.69 -3.89
CA VAL A 226 -26.46 0.78 -5.36
C VAL A 226 -27.28 -0.36 -5.99
N LYS A 227 -27.24 -1.58 -5.42
CA LYS A 227 -28.09 -2.70 -5.89
C LYS A 227 -29.58 -2.39 -5.78
N GLN A 228 -30.00 -1.71 -4.70
CA GLN A 228 -31.42 -1.36 -4.47
C GLN A 228 -31.95 -0.34 -5.47
N LEU A 229 -31.08 0.42 -6.13
CA LEU A 229 -31.47 1.36 -7.19
C LEU A 229 -31.80 0.65 -8.50
N ASP A 230 -31.43 -0.62 -8.66
CA ASP A 230 -31.57 -1.42 -9.87
C ASP A 230 -31.11 -0.68 -11.15
N PRO A 231 -29.82 -0.26 -11.20
CA PRO A 231 -29.30 0.50 -12.32
C PRO A 231 -29.10 -0.37 -13.56
N ASP A 232 -29.25 0.25 -14.75
CA ASP A 232 -28.94 -0.37 -16.04
C ASP A 232 -27.44 -0.33 -16.36
N ILE A 233 -26.76 0.73 -15.89
CA ILE A 233 -25.35 0.99 -16.19
C ILE A 233 -24.66 1.53 -14.94
N LEU A 234 -23.41 1.02 -14.68
CA LEU A 234 -22.48 1.69 -13.77
C LEU A 234 -21.31 2.27 -14.58
N VAL A 235 -20.95 3.49 -14.27
CA VAL A 235 -19.81 4.18 -14.84
C VAL A 235 -18.82 4.51 -13.71
N PRO A 236 -17.77 3.70 -13.54
CA PRO A 236 -16.74 3.96 -12.54
C PRO A 236 -15.82 5.12 -12.95
N ALA A 237 -15.10 5.71 -11.99
CA ALA A 237 -14.06 6.69 -12.29
C ALA A 237 -12.90 6.06 -13.07
N ARG A 238 -12.58 4.80 -12.78
CA ARG A 238 -11.52 4.03 -13.46
C ARG A 238 -12.03 2.66 -13.86
N GLY A 239 -11.61 2.18 -15.04
CA GLY A 239 -11.96 0.87 -15.55
C GLY A 239 -13.12 0.88 -16.55
N GLN A 240 -13.71 -0.29 -16.81
CA GLN A 240 -14.69 -0.47 -17.86
C GLN A 240 -16.11 -0.08 -17.41
N ILE A 241 -16.89 0.47 -18.35
CA ILE A 241 -18.32 0.68 -18.16
C ILE A 241 -19.03 -0.67 -17.96
N ILE A 242 -19.87 -0.76 -16.94
CA ILE A 242 -20.53 -2.01 -16.52
C ILE A 242 -22.00 -2.01 -16.97
N THR A 243 -22.32 -2.89 -17.90
CA THR A 243 -23.68 -3.07 -18.46
C THR A 243 -24.45 -4.23 -17.82
N LYS A 244 -23.89 -4.88 -16.81
CA LYS A 244 -24.52 -5.91 -15.98
C LYS A 244 -24.28 -5.58 -14.50
N PRO A 245 -24.87 -4.49 -13.98
CA PRO A 245 -24.58 -3.97 -12.64
C PRO A 245 -24.77 -5.00 -11.54
N ARG A 246 -25.93 -5.65 -11.49
CA ARG A 246 -26.24 -6.65 -10.46
C ARG A 246 -25.19 -7.74 -10.39
N GLN A 247 -24.82 -8.31 -11.55
CA GLN A 247 -23.80 -9.36 -11.62
C GLN A 247 -22.43 -8.87 -11.15
N ALA A 248 -22.05 -7.64 -11.50
CA ALA A 248 -20.76 -7.07 -11.10
C ALA A 248 -20.70 -6.82 -9.59
N LEU A 249 -21.76 -6.26 -9.02
CA LEU A 249 -21.86 -5.95 -7.58
C LEU A 249 -21.92 -7.23 -6.73
N ASP A 250 -22.68 -8.26 -7.17
CA ASP A 250 -22.72 -9.55 -6.48
C ASP A 250 -21.35 -10.26 -6.48
N LYS A 251 -20.63 -10.19 -7.62
CA LYS A 251 -19.25 -10.70 -7.69
C LYS A 251 -18.29 -9.94 -6.79
N LEU A 252 -18.42 -8.62 -6.70
CA LEU A 252 -17.57 -7.79 -5.86
C LEU A 252 -17.79 -8.16 -4.39
N GLU A 253 -19.02 -8.19 -3.93
CA GLU A 253 -19.38 -8.59 -2.58
C GLU A 253 -18.82 -9.98 -2.24
N PHE A 254 -19.04 -10.97 -3.11
CA PHE A 254 -18.53 -12.32 -2.91
C PHE A 254 -17.00 -12.34 -2.74
N ARG A 255 -16.26 -11.67 -3.61
CA ARG A 255 -14.80 -11.65 -3.61
C ARG A 255 -14.21 -10.94 -2.39
N ILE A 256 -14.83 -9.85 -1.94
CA ILE A 256 -14.44 -9.16 -0.69
C ILE A 256 -14.59 -10.12 0.49
N LYS A 257 -15.73 -10.81 0.59
CA LYS A 257 -15.99 -11.76 1.67
C LYS A 257 -15.03 -12.95 1.65
N GLU A 258 -14.69 -13.48 0.48
CA GLU A 258 -13.72 -14.58 0.34
C GLU A 258 -12.31 -14.13 0.73
N LEU A 259 -11.86 -12.96 0.29
CA LEU A 259 -10.58 -12.39 0.72
C LEU A 259 -10.53 -12.24 2.23
N TYR A 260 -11.59 -11.70 2.84
CA TYR A 260 -11.64 -11.45 4.27
C TYR A 260 -11.68 -12.76 5.11
N ARG A 261 -12.39 -13.80 4.65
CA ARG A 261 -12.35 -15.14 5.26
C ARG A 261 -10.94 -15.73 5.27
N SER A 262 -10.26 -15.61 4.13
CA SER A 262 -8.87 -16.09 4.00
C SER A 262 -7.94 -15.35 4.95
N TYR A 263 -8.09 -14.02 5.07
CA TYR A 263 -7.34 -13.21 6.03
C TYR A 263 -7.58 -13.67 7.48
N LEU A 264 -8.83 -13.79 7.91
CA LEU A 264 -9.18 -14.20 9.27
C LEU A 264 -8.58 -15.58 9.64
N SER A 265 -8.54 -16.50 8.68
CA SER A 265 -8.14 -17.89 8.93
C SER A 265 -6.67 -18.09 9.32
N THR A 266 -5.83 -17.09 9.09
CA THR A 266 -4.38 -17.15 9.34
C THR A 266 -3.84 -15.89 10.02
N SER A 267 -4.70 -15.06 10.62
CA SER A 267 -4.30 -13.76 11.18
C SER A 267 -3.65 -13.88 12.55
N ALA A 268 -2.50 -13.25 12.72
CA ALA A 268 -1.85 -13.07 14.02
C ALA A 268 -2.70 -12.31 15.04
N LEU A 269 -3.67 -11.49 14.59
CA LEU A 269 -4.51 -10.70 15.48
C LEU A 269 -5.37 -11.53 16.43
N ASN A 270 -5.65 -12.81 16.10
CA ASN A 270 -6.36 -13.71 17.02
C ASN A 270 -5.56 -13.92 18.34
N TRP A 271 -4.24 -13.87 18.30
CA TRP A 271 -3.42 -13.90 19.51
C TRP A 271 -3.58 -12.64 20.35
N TYR A 272 -3.52 -11.46 19.71
CA TYR A 272 -3.54 -10.15 20.39
C TYR A 272 -4.94 -9.73 20.80
N PHE A 273 -5.94 -9.90 19.93
CA PHE A 273 -7.29 -9.37 20.09
C PHE A 273 -8.32 -10.40 20.52
N LYS A 274 -7.96 -11.67 20.55
CA LYS A 274 -8.79 -12.80 20.91
C LYS A 274 -10.01 -12.99 19.98
N GLU A 275 -10.62 -14.13 20.06
CA GLU A 275 -11.76 -14.53 19.20
C GLU A 275 -12.93 -13.54 19.26
N GLU A 276 -13.18 -12.91 20.40
CA GLU A 276 -14.28 -11.95 20.59
C GLU A 276 -14.16 -10.77 19.60
N ARG A 277 -13.00 -10.08 19.60
CA ARG A 277 -12.80 -8.91 18.71
C ARG A 277 -12.68 -9.32 17.23
N MET A 278 -12.10 -10.48 16.97
CA MET A 278 -12.04 -11.04 15.61
C MET A 278 -13.44 -11.42 15.11
N GLY A 279 -14.34 -11.87 16.00
CA GLY A 279 -15.76 -12.12 15.70
C GLY A 279 -16.50 -10.86 15.28
N ILE A 280 -16.30 -9.74 15.99
CA ILE A 280 -16.87 -8.43 15.61
C ILE A 280 -16.42 -8.02 14.20
N CYS A 281 -15.12 -8.14 13.90
CA CYS A 281 -14.58 -7.86 12.57
C CYS A 281 -15.22 -8.75 11.50
N ALA A 282 -15.36 -10.05 11.79
CA ALA A 282 -15.98 -11.00 10.88
C ALA A 282 -17.45 -10.65 10.60
N GLU A 283 -18.24 -10.35 11.61
CA GLU A 283 -19.66 -10.00 11.45
C GLU A 283 -19.88 -8.76 10.59
N GLN A 284 -19.03 -7.75 10.72
CA GLN A 284 -19.15 -6.53 9.93
C GLN A 284 -18.97 -6.75 8.42
N VAL A 285 -18.03 -7.63 8.05
CA VAL A 285 -17.70 -7.86 6.63
C VAL A 285 -18.47 -9.06 6.07
N LEU A 286 -18.57 -10.15 6.83
CA LEU A 286 -19.17 -11.39 6.36
C LEU A 286 -20.68 -11.45 6.61
N GLY A 287 -21.18 -10.66 7.56
CA GLY A 287 -22.57 -10.64 8.01
C GLY A 287 -22.77 -11.43 9.31
N VAL A 288 -23.87 -11.13 10.00
CA VAL A 288 -24.26 -11.77 11.26
C VAL A 288 -24.39 -13.28 11.08
N ASN A 289 -23.85 -14.07 11.99
CA ASN A 289 -23.82 -15.54 11.96
C ASN A 289 -23.04 -16.15 10.79
N ALA A 290 -22.22 -15.38 10.07
CA ALA A 290 -21.38 -15.94 9.02
C ALA A 290 -20.34 -16.92 9.60
N LYS A 291 -20.12 -18.02 8.90
CA LYS A 291 -19.07 -18.97 9.28
C LYS A 291 -17.70 -18.45 8.84
N PHE A 292 -16.78 -18.46 9.76
CA PHE A 292 -15.36 -18.20 9.54
C PHE A 292 -14.52 -19.13 10.43
N SER A 293 -13.25 -19.24 10.18
CA SER A 293 -12.31 -20.00 11.00
C SER A 293 -11.15 -19.11 11.43
N LEU A 294 -10.66 -19.33 12.62
CA LEU A 294 -9.40 -18.79 13.14
C LEU A 294 -8.42 -19.94 13.32
N MET A 295 -7.14 -19.69 13.10
CA MET A 295 -6.12 -20.67 13.41
C MET A 295 -6.06 -20.85 14.93
N PRO A 296 -6.12 -22.09 15.46
CA PRO A 296 -5.90 -22.34 16.88
C PRO A 296 -4.47 -21.95 17.26
N TYR A 297 -4.24 -21.68 18.54
CA TYR A 297 -2.90 -21.35 19.00
C TYR A 297 -1.97 -22.56 18.87
N SER A 298 -0.83 -22.33 18.25
CA SER A 298 0.26 -23.28 18.15
C SER A 298 0.91 -23.55 19.52
N ALA A 299 1.69 -24.61 19.64
CA ALA A 299 2.40 -24.93 20.86
C ALA A 299 3.35 -23.80 21.28
N TYR A 300 3.31 -23.42 22.54
CA TYR A 300 4.19 -22.40 23.12
C TYR A 300 4.63 -22.79 24.54
N GLN A 301 5.74 -22.24 24.98
CA GLN A 301 6.30 -22.43 26.33
C GLN A 301 7.04 -21.17 26.79
N ASP A 302 7.47 -21.17 28.06
CA ASP A 302 8.26 -20.06 28.58
C ASP A 302 9.59 -19.88 27.81
N THR A 303 10.02 -18.64 27.69
CA THR A 303 11.30 -18.29 27.08
C THR A 303 12.46 -18.89 27.88
N PRO A 304 13.50 -19.47 27.24
CA PRO A 304 14.67 -20.01 27.93
C PRO A 304 15.38 -18.97 28.82
N ASP A 305 15.94 -19.39 29.95
CA ASP A 305 16.57 -18.50 30.96
C ASP A 305 17.76 -17.68 30.42
N TRP A 306 18.41 -18.12 29.34
CA TRP A 306 19.48 -17.38 28.67
C TRP A 306 18.97 -16.26 27.72
N ILE A 307 17.65 -16.06 27.67
CA ILE A 307 17.01 -14.95 26.95
C ILE A 307 16.27 -14.07 27.93
N TRP A 308 16.79 -12.88 28.21
CA TRP A 308 16.06 -11.89 28.99
C TRP A 308 15.03 -11.16 28.12
N VAL A 309 13.84 -10.90 28.68
CA VAL A 309 12.69 -10.31 27.99
C VAL A 309 12.35 -8.96 28.60
N LYS A 310 12.25 -7.91 27.77
CA LYS A 310 11.81 -6.58 28.20
C LYS A 310 11.08 -5.83 27.08
N GLY A 311 9.74 -5.74 27.21
CA GLY A 311 8.90 -5.13 26.15
C GLY A 311 9.08 -5.87 24.82
N THR A 312 9.35 -5.11 23.77
CA THR A 312 9.65 -5.61 22.42
C THR A 312 11.10 -5.99 22.19
N SER A 313 11.91 -6.07 23.25
CA SER A 313 13.35 -6.35 23.15
C SER A 313 13.71 -7.67 23.84
N ARG A 314 14.75 -8.33 23.33
CA ARG A 314 15.33 -9.55 23.88
C ARG A 314 16.82 -9.37 24.09
N LEU A 315 17.37 -9.99 25.12
CA LEU A 315 18.81 -10.02 25.32
C LEU A 315 19.28 -11.47 25.36
N LEU A 316 20.07 -11.87 24.39
CA LEU A 316 20.76 -13.14 24.34
C LEU A 316 21.94 -13.05 25.30
N ILE A 317 22.01 -13.94 26.30
CA ILE A 317 23.03 -13.98 27.34
C ILE A 317 23.86 -15.25 27.20
N SER A 318 25.16 -15.08 26.98
CA SER A 318 26.14 -16.16 26.94
C SER A 318 26.53 -16.63 28.34
N GLU A 319 26.94 -17.88 28.49
CA GLU A 319 27.53 -18.44 29.72
C GLU A 319 28.73 -17.64 30.22
N THR A 320 29.42 -16.91 29.35
CA THR A 320 30.54 -16.04 29.70
C THR A 320 30.08 -14.66 30.22
N GLY A 321 28.79 -14.38 30.29
CA GLY A 321 28.21 -13.10 30.67
C GLY A 321 28.26 -12.04 29.56
N HIS A 322 28.72 -12.37 28.37
CA HIS A 322 28.61 -11.53 27.19
C HIS A 322 27.18 -11.58 26.65
N SER A 323 26.69 -10.51 26.02
CA SER A 323 25.30 -10.45 25.57
C SER A 323 25.13 -9.72 24.25
N LEU A 324 24.08 -10.11 23.49
CA LEU A 324 23.62 -9.45 22.27
C LEU A 324 22.19 -8.97 22.49
N LEU A 325 21.96 -7.68 22.35
CA LEU A 325 20.61 -7.11 22.42
C LEU A 325 19.91 -7.27 21.05
N ILE A 326 18.64 -7.66 21.07
CA ILE A 326 17.78 -7.77 19.90
C ILE A 326 16.68 -6.74 20.08
N ASP A 327 16.70 -5.73 19.22
CA ASP A 327 15.86 -4.53 19.25
C ASP A 327 16.00 -3.69 20.54
N CYS A 328 15.66 -2.41 20.45
CA CYS A 328 15.59 -1.49 21.59
C CYS A 328 14.58 -0.37 21.30
N GLY A 329 13.30 -0.63 21.59
CA GLY A 329 12.22 0.29 21.24
C GLY A 329 12.00 1.43 22.25
N ASN A 330 12.51 1.32 23.48
CA ASN A 330 12.30 2.36 24.49
C ASN A 330 13.42 2.44 25.53
N PRO A 331 13.58 3.61 26.23
CA PRO A 331 14.63 3.81 27.22
C PRO A 331 14.57 2.84 28.42
N GLY A 332 13.43 2.23 28.70
CA GLY A 332 13.28 1.25 29.80
C GLY A 332 14.07 -0.03 29.54
N VAL A 333 14.34 -0.37 28.29
CA VAL A 333 15.22 -1.49 27.90
C VAL A 333 16.65 -1.18 28.30
N ILE A 334 17.15 0.01 27.98
CA ILE A 334 18.51 0.46 28.36
C ILE A 334 18.68 0.38 29.88
N GLN A 335 17.72 0.88 30.64
CA GLN A 335 17.75 0.83 32.11
C GLN A 335 17.78 -0.62 32.63
N GLY A 336 16.96 -1.51 32.04
CA GLY A 336 16.97 -2.93 32.41
C GLY A 336 18.32 -3.60 32.15
N VAL A 337 18.94 -3.36 31.00
CA VAL A 337 20.26 -3.90 30.67
C VAL A 337 21.36 -3.34 31.62
N LYS A 338 21.28 -2.05 32.00
CA LYS A 338 22.20 -1.45 32.99
C LYS A 338 22.07 -2.12 34.37
N GLU A 339 20.88 -2.50 34.81
CA GLU A 339 20.71 -3.23 36.06
C GLU A 339 21.30 -4.66 35.97
N LEU A 340 21.21 -5.35 34.82
CA LEU A 340 21.86 -6.63 34.61
C LEU A 340 23.39 -6.53 34.68
N LEU A 341 23.99 -5.49 34.08
CA LEU A 341 25.41 -5.16 34.20
C LEU A 341 25.80 -4.89 35.63
N LYS A 342 25.05 -4.05 36.34
CA LYS A 342 25.32 -3.67 37.74
C LYS A 342 25.22 -4.85 38.72
N THR A 343 24.31 -5.77 38.47
CA THR A 343 24.10 -6.97 39.32
C THR A 343 25.03 -8.12 38.94
N GLY A 344 25.82 -7.98 37.87
CA GLY A 344 26.73 -9.01 37.39
C GLY A 344 26.07 -10.21 36.72
N VAL A 345 24.82 -10.08 36.29
CA VAL A 345 24.12 -11.08 35.48
C VAL A 345 24.77 -11.14 34.09
N ILE A 346 25.15 -9.98 33.55
CA ILE A 346 25.92 -9.85 32.34
C ILE A 346 27.19 -9.00 32.62
N ASN A 347 28.22 -9.21 31.82
CA ASN A 347 29.50 -8.47 31.91
C ASN A 347 29.59 -7.39 30.82
N LYS A 348 28.95 -7.61 29.64
CA LYS A 348 29.09 -6.73 28.50
C LYS A 348 27.95 -6.93 27.51
N VAL A 349 27.55 -5.87 26.82
CA VAL A 349 26.75 -5.90 25.59
C VAL A 349 27.71 -5.76 24.41
N ASP A 350 27.78 -6.77 23.55
CA ASP A 350 28.72 -6.81 22.42
C ASP A 350 28.13 -6.29 21.11
N GLY A 351 26.81 -6.11 21.05
CA GLY A 351 26.12 -5.56 19.88
C GLY A 351 24.63 -5.53 20.03
N ILE A 352 23.98 -4.91 19.05
CA ILE A 352 22.53 -4.84 18.92
C ILE A 352 22.18 -5.36 17.54
N PHE A 353 21.26 -6.33 17.45
CA PHE A 353 20.63 -6.73 16.17
C PHE A 353 19.26 -6.08 16.08
N VAL A 354 18.96 -5.43 14.96
CA VAL A 354 17.66 -4.83 14.67
C VAL A 354 16.89 -5.75 13.73
N THR A 355 15.69 -6.18 14.13
CA THR A 355 14.85 -7.07 13.31
C THR A 355 14.19 -6.34 12.16
N HIS A 356 13.62 -5.15 12.40
CA HIS A 356 12.97 -4.32 11.39
C HIS A 356 12.89 -2.84 11.82
N TYR A 357 12.33 -1.99 10.98
CA TYR A 357 12.41 -0.54 11.13
C TYR A 357 11.32 0.08 12.06
N HIS A 358 10.36 -0.67 12.59
CA HIS A 358 9.29 -0.10 13.41
C HIS A 358 9.84 0.60 14.66
N ASP A 359 9.17 1.67 15.05
CA ASP A 359 9.56 2.59 16.13
C ASP A 359 9.67 1.89 17.48
N ASP A 360 8.76 0.99 17.80
CA ASP A 360 8.76 0.23 19.05
C ASP A 360 9.85 -0.87 19.14
N HIS A 361 10.62 -1.06 18.04
CA HIS A 361 11.85 -1.87 17.97
C HIS A 361 13.10 -1.02 17.87
N THR A 362 13.02 0.23 17.41
CA THR A 362 14.19 0.98 16.96
C THR A 362 14.42 2.33 17.65
N ASP A 363 13.43 2.95 18.28
CA ASP A 363 13.49 4.33 18.79
C ASP A 363 14.63 4.60 19.77
N SER A 364 15.09 3.58 20.51
CA SER A 364 16.19 3.70 21.45
C SER A 364 17.48 2.98 21.05
N VAL A 365 17.55 2.41 19.82
CA VAL A 365 18.74 1.66 19.35
C VAL A 365 19.96 2.55 19.28
N GLN A 366 19.87 3.78 18.73
CA GLN A 366 21.02 4.70 18.68
C GLN A 366 21.53 5.02 20.09
N ALA A 367 20.63 5.33 21.02
CA ALA A 367 20.98 5.61 22.40
C ALA A 367 21.59 4.40 23.12
N ALA A 368 21.09 3.20 22.85
CA ALA A 368 21.62 1.95 23.41
C ALA A 368 23.04 1.64 22.86
N SER A 369 23.25 1.85 21.56
CA SER A 369 24.57 1.69 20.94
C SER A 369 25.61 2.64 21.55
N GLU A 370 25.23 3.90 21.78
CA GLU A 370 26.09 4.90 22.42
C GLU A 370 26.35 4.59 23.93
N GLU A 371 25.30 4.15 24.66
CA GLU A 371 25.42 3.81 26.09
C GLU A 371 26.30 2.58 26.33
N PHE A 372 26.22 1.56 25.47
CA PHE A 372 26.95 0.30 25.64
C PHE A 372 28.25 0.23 24.82
N ASP A 373 28.55 1.25 24.04
CA ASP A 373 29.71 1.32 23.12
C ASP A 373 29.81 0.05 22.25
N CYS A 374 28.71 -0.27 21.55
CA CYS A 374 28.62 -1.49 20.78
C CYS A 374 28.00 -1.26 19.38
N PRO A 375 28.38 -2.09 18.37
CA PRO A 375 27.87 -1.97 17.00
C PRO A 375 26.40 -2.37 16.90
N VAL A 376 25.71 -1.79 15.88
CA VAL A 376 24.37 -2.18 15.48
C VAL A 376 24.45 -3.02 14.21
N TYR A 377 23.81 -4.18 14.21
CA TYR A 377 23.71 -5.10 13.06
C TYR A 377 22.31 -5.07 12.47
N ALA A 378 22.23 -5.05 11.14
CA ALA A 378 20.96 -5.18 10.42
C ALA A 378 21.18 -5.86 9.07
N VAL A 379 20.15 -6.52 8.53
CA VAL A 379 20.23 -7.11 7.20
C VAL A 379 20.19 -6.01 6.13
N GLN A 380 21.00 -6.15 5.10
CA GLN A 380 21.35 -5.10 4.13
C GLN A 380 20.15 -4.35 3.54
N HIS A 381 19.06 -5.03 3.24
CA HIS A 381 17.95 -4.46 2.48
C HIS A 381 17.13 -3.38 3.22
N TYR A 382 17.35 -3.19 4.53
CA TYR A 382 16.75 -2.08 5.29
C TYR A 382 17.76 -1.17 6.02
N VAL A 383 19.05 -1.36 5.81
CA VAL A 383 20.09 -0.52 6.44
C VAL A 383 19.92 0.96 6.08
N ASP A 384 19.54 1.28 4.84
CA ASP A 384 19.32 2.66 4.42
C ASP A 384 18.14 3.31 5.16
N ILE A 385 17.08 2.54 5.44
CA ILE A 385 15.93 3.00 6.22
C ILE A 385 16.34 3.37 7.63
N LEU A 386 17.16 2.53 8.28
CA LEU A 386 17.67 2.80 9.64
C LEU A 386 18.54 4.05 9.68
N ARG A 387 19.37 4.28 8.66
CA ARG A 387 20.28 5.42 8.57
C ARG A 387 19.59 6.72 8.17
N HIS A 388 18.58 6.63 7.30
CA HIS A 388 17.92 7.77 6.67
C HIS A 388 16.38 7.65 6.73
N PRO A 389 15.78 7.49 7.92
CA PRO A 389 14.33 7.28 8.02
C PRO A 389 13.52 8.41 7.38
N GLY A 390 14.04 9.65 7.42
CA GLY A 390 13.43 10.80 6.78
C GLY A 390 13.18 10.66 5.27
N ASN A 391 13.93 9.79 4.59
CA ASN A 391 13.81 9.57 3.15
C ASN A 391 12.69 8.61 2.75
N TYR A 392 11.94 8.06 3.72
CA TYR A 392 10.91 7.06 3.49
C TYR A 392 9.54 7.50 4.02
N HIS A 393 8.50 6.94 3.44
CA HIS A 393 7.14 6.99 3.96
C HIS A 393 6.66 5.55 4.19
N MET A 394 6.59 5.17 5.45
CA MET A 394 6.15 3.85 5.89
C MET A 394 5.46 3.96 7.25
N PRO A 395 4.54 3.06 7.59
CA PRO A 395 3.89 3.08 8.91
C PRO A 395 4.90 2.77 10.02
N CYS A 396 4.68 3.32 11.19
CA CYS A 396 5.46 3.07 12.41
C CYS A 396 6.97 3.28 12.21
N LEU A 397 7.35 4.24 11.37
CA LEU A 397 8.75 4.54 11.07
C LEU A 397 9.40 5.24 12.27
N HIS A 398 10.58 4.80 12.67
CA HIS A 398 11.36 5.48 13.70
C HIS A 398 11.83 6.87 13.22
N HIS A 399 12.03 7.77 14.17
CA HIS A 399 12.40 9.16 13.87
C HIS A 399 13.92 9.38 13.85
N THR A 400 14.64 8.78 14.79
CA THR A 400 16.06 9.05 15.00
C THR A 400 16.95 8.18 14.12
N PRO A 401 17.80 8.77 13.24
CA PRO A 401 18.74 7.99 12.43
C PRO A 401 19.67 7.12 13.30
N ILE A 402 19.80 5.85 12.93
CA ILE A 402 20.77 4.93 13.54
C ILE A 402 22.04 4.96 12.69
N ARG A 403 23.11 5.47 13.30
CA ARG A 403 24.41 5.61 12.64
C ARG A 403 25.17 4.29 12.68
N ASP A 404 26.21 4.17 11.91
CA ASP A 404 27.22 3.09 11.99
C ASP A 404 26.63 1.66 12.01
N VAL A 405 25.52 1.46 11.29
CA VAL A 405 24.90 0.14 11.15
C VAL A 405 25.83 -0.77 10.34
N VAL A 406 26.22 -1.90 10.92
CA VAL A 406 26.97 -2.97 10.24
C VAL A 406 26.00 -3.80 9.42
N SER A 407 26.13 -3.72 8.10
CA SER A 407 25.31 -4.47 7.15
C SER A 407 25.66 -5.95 7.15
N LYS A 408 24.64 -6.80 7.27
CA LYS A 408 24.73 -8.26 7.12
C LYS A 408 23.99 -8.72 5.88
N GLN A 409 24.54 -9.72 5.19
CA GLN A 409 23.86 -10.39 4.10
C GLN A 409 22.95 -11.53 4.62
N HIS A 410 21.93 -11.91 3.83
CA HIS A 410 21.20 -13.13 4.10
C HIS A 410 22.15 -14.33 4.11
N GLY A 411 22.16 -15.11 5.19
CA GLY A 411 23.03 -16.26 5.37
C GLY A 411 24.41 -15.97 5.98
N ASP A 412 24.74 -14.70 6.28
CA ASP A 412 25.97 -14.39 7.03
C ASP A 412 25.93 -15.07 8.38
N VAL A 413 27.09 -15.62 8.79
CA VAL A 413 27.26 -16.30 10.07
C VAL A 413 28.22 -15.50 10.96
N MET A 414 27.94 -15.47 12.25
CA MET A 414 28.80 -14.91 13.28
C MET A 414 28.87 -15.86 14.47
N GLU A 415 30.07 -16.24 14.87
CA GLU A 415 30.28 -16.95 16.12
C GLU A 415 30.16 -15.96 17.28
N PHE A 416 29.33 -16.30 18.26
CA PHE A 416 29.08 -15.51 19.44
C PHE A 416 29.14 -16.41 20.68
N HIS A 417 30.33 -16.55 21.26
CA HIS A 417 30.61 -17.47 22.36
C HIS A 417 30.19 -18.91 22.02
N GLU A 418 29.26 -19.50 22.79
CA GLU A 418 28.71 -20.83 22.53
C GLU A 418 27.66 -20.85 21.43
N PHE A 419 27.23 -19.69 20.94
CA PHE A 419 26.20 -19.57 19.92
C PHE A 419 26.79 -19.35 18.53
N LYS A 420 26.13 -19.95 17.54
CA LYS A 420 26.30 -19.63 16.14
C LYS A 420 25.09 -18.82 15.69
N LEU A 421 25.31 -17.60 15.23
CA LEU A 421 24.30 -16.65 14.79
C LEU A 421 24.23 -16.63 13.27
N THR A 422 23.06 -16.86 12.68
CA THR A 422 22.85 -16.75 11.22
C THR A 422 21.83 -15.65 10.92
N PHE A 423 22.28 -14.60 10.20
CA PHE A 423 21.43 -13.47 9.79
C PHE A 423 20.58 -13.84 8.57
N ARG A 424 19.29 -13.59 8.63
CA ARG A 424 18.35 -13.93 7.57
C ARG A 424 17.55 -12.72 7.10
N ALA A 425 17.39 -12.52 5.78
CA ALA A 425 16.31 -11.69 5.25
C ALA A 425 14.99 -12.46 5.47
N PHE A 426 14.02 -11.81 6.10
CA PHE A 426 12.78 -12.47 6.54
C PHE A 426 11.57 -11.55 6.32
N PRO A 427 11.21 -11.23 5.06
CA PRO A 427 10.19 -10.24 4.71
C PRO A 427 8.77 -10.73 5.09
N GLY A 428 8.47 -10.74 6.40
CA GLY A 428 7.21 -11.17 6.99
C GLY A 428 6.26 -10.00 7.23
N GLN A 429 6.21 -9.48 8.47
CA GLN A 429 5.34 -8.36 8.83
C GLN A 429 5.59 -7.15 7.91
N THR A 430 6.83 -6.83 7.62
CA THR A 430 7.21 -5.85 6.61
C THR A 430 8.10 -6.48 5.54
N PHE A 431 8.15 -5.86 4.35
CA PHE A 431 9.14 -6.23 3.34
C PHE A 431 10.58 -6.01 3.83
N TYR A 432 10.79 -5.01 4.67
CA TYR A 432 12.08 -4.58 5.22
C TYR A 432 12.33 -5.19 6.60
N HIS A 433 12.50 -6.51 6.64
CA HIS A 433 12.52 -7.30 7.86
C HIS A 433 13.62 -8.34 7.83
N GLY A 434 14.31 -8.52 8.96
CA GLY A 434 15.33 -9.52 9.18
C GLY A 434 14.97 -10.46 10.33
N ALA A 435 15.69 -11.57 10.40
CA ALA A 435 15.59 -12.53 11.49
C ALA A 435 16.97 -13.03 11.87
N LEU A 436 17.10 -13.55 13.10
CA LEU A 436 18.35 -14.10 13.63
C LEU A 436 18.12 -15.53 14.11
N LEU A 437 18.75 -16.48 13.42
CA LEU A 437 18.78 -17.88 13.88
C LEU A 437 19.94 -18.05 14.86
N VAL A 438 19.66 -18.52 16.06
CA VAL A 438 20.61 -18.81 17.13
C VAL A 438 20.67 -20.31 17.33
N GLU A 439 21.83 -20.89 17.07
CA GLU A 439 22.13 -22.32 17.24
C GLU A 439 23.10 -22.51 18.41
N SER A 440 22.84 -23.49 19.26
CA SER A 440 23.71 -23.92 20.36
C SER A 440 23.87 -25.43 20.29
N PRO A 441 25.03 -26.02 20.70
CA PRO A 441 25.24 -27.48 20.65
C PRO A 441 24.28 -28.28 21.53
N GLU A 442 23.73 -27.70 22.59
CA GLU A 442 23.00 -28.41 23.63
C GLU A 442 21.49 -28.16 23.61
N GLN A 443 21.01 -27.23 22.77
CA GLN A 443 19.60 -26.81 22.78
C GLN A 443 19.04 -26.70 21.36
N ALA A 444 17.70 -26.84 21.26
CA ALA A 444 16.99 -26.60 20.01
C ALA A 444 17.25 -25.18 19.50
N PRO A 445 17.44 -24.98 18.19
CA PRO A 445 17.63 -23.66 17.61
C PRO A 445 16.50 -22.72 17.98
N VAL A 446 16.84 -21.47 18.25
CA VAL A 446 15.89 -20.38 18.47
C VAL A 446 15.98 -19.38 17.33
N PHE A 447 14.85 -19.07 16.72
CA PHE A 447 14.77 -18.16 15.59
C PHE A 447 13.99 -16.90 15.98
N PHE A 448 14.70 -15.79 16.16
CA PHE A 448 14.12 -14.47 16.40
C PHE A 448 13.60 -13.94 15.08
N ILE A 449 12.29 -13.80 14.98
CA ILE A 449 11.59 -13.52 13.72
C ILE A 449 10.92 -12.15 13.71
N GLY A 450 11.31 -11.23 14.60
CA GLY A 450 10.61 -9.96 14.77
C GLY A 450 9.12 -10.24 14.99
N ASP A 451 8.29 -9.47 14.36
CA ASP A 451 6.83 -9.55 14.52
C ASP A 451 6.13 -10.45 13.48
N ALA A 452 6.89 -11.13 12.61
CA ALA A 452 6.33 -11.77 11.43
C ALA A 452 5.20 -12.79 11.68
N PHE A 453 5.25 -13.51 12.82
CA PHE A 453 4.24 -14.50 13.18
C PHE A 453 3.89 -14.45 14.67
N SER A 454 2.65 -14.80 14.99
CA SER A 454 2.22 -15.15 16.35
C SER A 454 1.80 -16.62 16.42
N PRO A 455 1.53 -17.18 17.61
CA PRO A 455 0.97 -18.53 17.72
C PRO A 455 -0.35 -18.76 16.97
N SER A 456 -1.02 -17.70 16.51
CA SER A 456 -2.28 -17.79 15.77
C SER A 456 -2.15 -17.50 14.28
N GLY A 457 -0.95 -17.21 13.78
CA GLY A 457 -0.77 -17.01 12.34
C GLY A 457 0.19 -15.87 11.95
N MET A 458 -0.06 -15.31 10.78
CA MET A 458 0.77 -14.30 10.12
C MET A 458 0.39 -12.88 10.53
N ASP A 459 1.39 -12.04 10.72
CA ASP A 459 1.23 -10.62 11.02
C ASP A 459 1.19 -9.82 9.72
N ASP A 460 0.06 -9.87 9.01
CA ASP A 460 -0.16 -9.21 7.72
C ASP A 460 -1.37 -8.26 7.72
N TYR A 461 -1.76 -7.79 8.88
CA TYR A 461 -2.91 -6.92 9.07
C TYR A 461 -2.68 -5.47 8.62
N CYS A 462 -1.44 -5.02 8.49
CA CYS A 462 -1.12 -3.72 7.92
C CYS A 462 -0.65 -3.86 6.48
N VAL A 463 -1.54 -3.62 5.52
CA VAL A 463 -1.23 -3.75 4.09
C VAL A 463 -0.10 -2.81 3.66
N LEU A 464 0.03 -1.62 4.31
CA LEU A 464 1.06 -0.63 4.00
C LEU A 464 2.48 -1.08 4.37
N ASN A 465 2.64 -2.17 5.10
CA ASN A 465 3.93 -2.80 5.37
C ASN A 465 4.54 -3.55 4.17
N ARG A 466 3.89 -3.52 2.99
CA ARG A 466 4.35 -4.23 1.80
C ARG A 466 4.41 -5.75 2.01
N ASN A 467 3.32 -6.36 2.46
CA ASN A 467 3.22 -7.81 2.62
C ASN A 467 3.11 -8.51 1.25
N LEU A 468 4.25 -8.71 0.58
CA LEU A 468 4.29 -9.22 -0.78
C LEU A 468 3.81 -10.67 -0.85
N MET A 469 3.18 -10.99 -1.98
CA MET A 469 2.54 -12.29 -2.24
C MET A 469 3.35 -13.18 -3.21
N HIS A 470 4.59 -12.80 -3.50
CA HIS A 470 5.47 -13.62 -4.34
C HIS A 470 6.02 -14.82 -3.56
N LYS A 471 6.31 -15.91 -4.29
CA LYS A 471 6.85 -17.13 -3.71
C LYS A 471 8.21 -16.92 -3.03
N ASN A 472 9.03 -16.02 -3.56
CA ASN A 472 10.40 -15.77 -3.10
C ASN A 472 10.51 -14.53 -2.19
N ASP A 473 9.38 -13.89 -1.87
CA ASP A 473 9.29 -12.72 -1.02
C ASP A 473 8.05 -12.85 -0.13
N GLY A 474 8.02 -12.15 1.01
CA GLY A 474 6.89 -12.16 1.91
C GLY A 474 6.72 -13.49 2.66
N PHE A 475 5.51 -13.75 3.12
CA PHE A 475 5.23 -14.85 4.05
C PHE A 475 5.49 -16.25 3.49
N LEU A 476 5.31 -16.49 2.18
CA LEU A 476 5.65 -17.80 1.60
C LEU A 476 7.15 -18.10 1.70
N TYR A 477 7.97 -17.08 1.54
CA TYR A 477 9.42 -17.20 1.72
C TYR A 477 9.78 -17.42 3.20
N CYS A 478 9.15 -16.70 4.12
CA CYS A 478 9.34 -16.89 5.56
C CYS A 478 8.97 -18.31 6.00
N LEU A 479 7.82 -18.81 5.55
CA LEU A 479 7.38 -20.19 5.83
C LEU A 479 8.35 -21.23 5.29
N SER A 480 8.96 -21.00 4.12
CA SER A 480 9.97 -21.93 3.58
C SER A 480 11.21 -22.00 4.47
N GLN A 481 11.67 -20.86 5.02
CA GLN A 481 12.81 -20.81 5.94
C GLN A 481 12.50 -21.49 7.28
N ILE A 482 11.27 -21.34 7.80
CA ILE A 482 10.86 -22.07 9.02
C ILE A 482 10.84 -23.58 8.77
N LYS A 483 10.34 -24.04 7.62
CA LYS A 483 10.34 -25.47 7.25
C LYS A 483 11.74 -26.06 7.14
N GLU A 484 12.75 -25.28 6.77
CA GLU A 484 14.15 -25.71 6.73
C GLU A 484 14.72 -26.06 8.10
N LEU A 485 14.13 -25.56 9.21
CA LEU A 485 14.57 -25.85 10.58
C LEU A 485 14.16 -27.26 11.04
N GLY A 486 13.28 -27.96 10.33
CA GLY A 486 12.79 -29.27 10.69
C GLY A 486 11.66 -29.23 11.74
N GLU A 487 11.72 -30.10 12.75
CA GLU A 487 10.65 -30.23 13.77
C GLU A 487 11.05 -29.71 15.15
N ASP A 488 12.34 -29.60 15.41
CA ASP A 488 12.87 -29.18 16.72
C ASP A 488 13.48 -27.80 16.64
N TYR A 489 12.65 -26.79 16.83
CA TYR A 489 13.02 -25.37 16.83
C TYR A 489 12.04 -24.56 17.68
N TRP A 490 12.41 -23.34 18.02
CA TRP A 490 11.54 -22.35 18.63
C TRP A 490 11.58 -21.02 17.87
N LEU A 491 10.44 -20.38 17.74
CA LEU A 491 10.30 -19.02 17.21
C LEU A 491 10.14 -18.05 18.37
N ILE A 492 10.73 -16.85 18.21
CA ILE A 492 10.49 -15.71 19.08
C ILE A 492 9.91 -14.57 18.25
N ASN A 493 8.74 -14.11 18.66
CA ASN A 493 8.18 -12.83 18.27
C ASN A 493 8.42 -11.84 19.43
N GLU A 494 8.87 -10.64 19.11
CA GLU A 494 9.32 -9.67 20.12
C GLU A 494 8.17 -9.07 20.94
N HIS A 495 6.91 -9.19 20.50
CA HIS A 495 5.72 -8.83 21.29
C HIS A 495 5.20 -9.96 22.20
N ILE A 496 5.77 -11.17 22.12
CA ILE A 496 5.25 -12.35 22.81
C ILE A 496 6.27 -12.82 23.85
N PRO A 497 5.90 -12.93 25.15
CA PRO A 497 6.84 -13.31 26.20
C PRO A 497 7.16 -14.82 26.24
N HIS A 498 6.75 -15.56 25.24
CA HIS A 498 6.92 -17.01 25.12
C HIS A 498 7.63 -17.35 23.81
N VAL A 499 8.29 -18.51 23.78
CA VAL A 499 8.69 -19.14 22.52
C VAL A 499 7.54 -20.03 22.02
N PHE A 500 7.41 -20.15 20.70
CA PHE A 500 6.38 -21.01 20.09
C PHE A 500 6.92 -21.73 18.86
N ARG A 501 6.19 -22.72 18.36
CA ARG A 501 6.53 -23.42 17.12
C ARG A 501 5.30 -23.90 16.39
N PHE A 502 5.38 -23.94 15.09
CA PHE A 502 4.37 -24.55 14.25
C PHE A 502 4.70 -26.02 13.99
N SER A 503 3.71 -26.90 14.10
CA SER A 503 3.80 -28.25 13.57
C SER A 503 3.82 -28.23 12.02
N ALA A 504 4.29 -29.31 11.39
CA ALA A 504 4.25 -29.45 9.93
C ALA A 504 2.85 -29.21 9.34
N LYS A 505 1.79 -29.68 10.03
CA LYS A 505 0.40 -29.49 9.63
C LYS A 505 -0.04 -28.01 9.68
N GLU A 506 0.41 -27.27 10.70
CA GLU A 506 0.12 -25.83 10.83
C GLU A 506 0.85 -25.03 9.76
N LEU A 507 2.12 -25.32 9.48
CA LEU A 507 2.88 -24.70 8.38
C LEU A 507 2.21 -24.93 7.03
N GLU A 508 1.74 -26.15 6.74
CA GLU A 508 0.98 -26.44 5.53
C GLU A 508 -0.36 -25.69 5.48
N SER A 509 -1.02 -25.52 6.63
CA SER A 509 -2.29 -24.78 6.71
C SER A 509 -2.09 -23.29 6.46
N LEU A 510 -1.04 -22.68 7.04
CA LEU A 510 -0.65 -21.29 6.80
C LEU A 510 -0.33 -21.06 5.32
N GLU A 511 0.48 -21.94 4.72
CA GLU A 511 0.82 -21.85 3.30
C GLU A 511 -0.42 -21.91 2.39
N ARG A 512 -1.32 -22.89 2.62
CA ARG A 512 -2.57 -23.03 1.85
C ARG A 512 -3.48 -21.82 2.05
N GLY A 513 -3.63 -21.35 3.29
CA GLY A 513 -4.43 -20.16 3.60
C GLY A 513 -3.92 -18.93 2.87
N PHE A 514 -2.60 -18.73 2.86
CA PHE A 514 -2.00 -17.60 2.15
C PHE A 514 -2.10 -17.73 0.62
N GLN A 515 -1.93 -18.92 0.05
CA GLN A 515 -2.15 -19.18 -1.38
C GLN A 515 -3.60 -18.89 -1.78
N THR A 516 -4.59 -19.29 -0.96
CA THR A 516 -6.00 -18.94 -1.18
C THR A 516 -6.20 -17.42 -1.17
N ARG A 517 -5.50 -16.70 -0.28
CA ARG A 517 -5.53 -15.22 -0.26
C ARG A 517 -4.96 -14.60 -1.53
N VAL A 518 -3.84 -15.12 -2.04
CA VAL A 518 -3.25 -14.68 -3.31
C VAL A 518 -4.26 -14.84 -4.48
N GLU A 519 -4.98 -15.96 -4.54
CA GLU A 519 -6.00 -16.20 -5.55
C GLU A 519 -7.20 -15.27 -5.40
N ALA A 520 -7.68 -15.06 -4.17
CA ALA A 520 -8.77 -14.14 -3.87
C ALA A 520 -8.39 -12.69 -4.26
N MET A 521 -7.17 -12.26 -3.94
CA MET A 521 -6.64 -10.95 -4.29
C MET A 521 -6.55 -10.76 -5.80
N ARG A 522 -6.03 -11.75 -6.54
CA ARG A 522 -5.99 -11.74 -8.01
C ARG A 522 -7.39 -11.65 -8.63
N ALA A 523 -8.36 -12.33 -8.05
CA ALA A 523 -9.74 -12.26 -8.52
C ALA A 523 -10.39 -10.91 -8.24
N LEU A 524 -10.07 -10.28 -7.10
CA LEU A 524 -10.69 -9.05 -6.62
C LEU A 524 -10.15 -7.79 -7.32
N THR A 525 -8.89 -7.76 -7.74
CA THR A 525 -8.22 -6.53 -8.19
C THR A 525 -8.07 -6.45 -9.71
N VAL A 526 -7.86 -5.24 -10.23
CA VAL A 526 -7.78 -4.99 -11.69
C VAL A 526 -6.42 -5.32 -12.29
N TRP A 527 -5.37 -5.43 -11.48
CA TRP A 527 -3.98 -5.58 -11.91
C TRP A 527 -3.69 -6.97 -12.46
N ASP A 528 -2.68 -7.09 -13.30
CA ASP A 528 -2.18 -8.36 -13.83
C ASP A 528 -1.39 -9.18 -12.79
N ASP A 529 -0.88 -8.51 -11.75
CA ASP A 529 -0.30 -9.15 -10.56
C ASP A 529 -0.90 -8.58 -9.28
N PRO A 530 -1.30 -9.42 -8.31
CA PRO A 530 -1.96 -8.99 -7.08
C PRO A 530 -1.07 -8.09 -6.19
N ASN A 531 0.26 -8.15 -6.35
CA ASN A 531 1.16 -7.32 -5.55
C ASN A 531 0.99 -5.82 -5.83
N TYR A 532 0.57 -5.40 -7.00
CA TYR A 532 0.23 -4.00 -7.24
C TYR A 532 -0.93 -3.48 -6.38
N ALA A 533 -1.77 -4.37 -5.87
CA ALA A 533 -2.92 -4.02 -5.03
C ALA A 533 -2.63 -4.05 -3.52
N VAL A 534 -1.52 -4.64 -3.09
CA VAL A 534 -1.08 -4.70 -1.68
C VAL A 534 0.19 -3.90 -1.41
N ASP A 535 0.97 -3.60 -2.42
CA ASP A 535 2.19 -2.81 -2.31
C ASP A 535 1.92 -1.37 -2.77
N GLU A 536 1.56 -0.46 -1.88
CA GLU A 536 1.40 0.96 -2.24
C GLU A 536 2.71 1.56 -2.77
N GLN A 537 3.86 1.01 -2.37
CA GLN A 537 5.20 1.47 -2.74
C GLN A 537 5.80 0.73 -3.94
N TRP A 538 4.99 0.03 -4.77
CA TRP A 538 5.48 -0.47 -6.04
C TRP A 538 6.06 0.65 -6.92
N ALA A 539 5.63 1.88 -6.65
CA ALA A 539 6.21 3.11 -7.12
C ALA A 539 6.35 4.09 -5.95
N SER A 540 7.51 4.67 -5.76
CA SER A 540 7.78 5.63 -4.69
C SER A 540 8.79 6.69 -5.11
N LEU A 541 8.76 7.87 -4.47
CA LEU A 541 9.75 8.92 -4.61
C LEU A 541 10.77 8.86 -3.46
N TYR A 542 12.05 8.85 -3.80
CA TYR A 542 13.16 8.91 -2.86
C TYR A 542 14.05 10.13 -3.16
N PRO A 543 14.42 10.96 -2.16
CA PRO A 543 13.91 10.93 -0.79
C PRO A 543 12.43 11.33 -0.72
N TYR A 544 11.67 10.73 0.24
CA TYR A 544 10.27 11.07 0.46
C TYR A 544 10.11 12.40 1.21
N GLY A 545 10.89 12.61 2.28
CA GLY A 545 10.89 13.84 3.05
C GLY A 545 12.25 14.54 2.94
N LEU A 546 12.25 15.80 2.51
CA LEU A 546 13.47 16.57 2.29
C LEU A 546 13.36 17.95 2.91
N GLU A 547 14.33 18.31 3.76
CA GLU A 547 14.50 19.67 4.28
C GLU A 547 15.74 20.31 3.66
N VAL A 548 15.57 21.46 2.99
CA VAL A 548 16.64 22.06 2.19
C VAL A 548 16.65 23.59 2.25
N LYS A 549 17.75 24.18 1.83
CA LYS A 549 17.87 25.63 1.59
C LYS A 549 17.21 26.01 0.26
N SER A 550 16.71 27.23 0.18
CA SER A 550 16.04 27.78 -1.00
C SER A 550 16.92 27.74 -2.25
N GLY A 551 16.33 27.39 -3.40
CA GLY A 551 16.97 27.41 -4.72
C GLY A 551 18.09 26.38 -4.94
N THR A 552 18.26 25.40 -4.05
CA THR A 552 19.23 24.32 -4.20
C THR A 552 18.77 23.26 -5.20
N ILE A 553 19.73 22.50 -5.75
CA ILE A 553 19.46 21.41 -6.69
C ILE A 553 19.63 20.09 -5.97
N HIS A 554 18.63 19.21 -6.11
CA HIS A 554 18.63 17.88 -5.49
C HIS A 554 18.30 16.77 -6.49
N GLU A 555 18.83 15.59 -6.25
CA GLU A 555 18.47 14.38 -6.97
C GLU A 555 17.24 13.74 -6.33
N PHE A 556 16.27 13.41 -7.17
CA PHE A 556 15.11 12.59 -6.82
C PHE A 556 15.11 11.33 -7.67
N ASN A 557 14.69 10.23 -7.10
CA ASN A 557 14.61 8.95 -7.77
C ASN A 557 13.19 8.38 -7.63
N VAL A 558 12.51 8.17 -8.77
CA VAL A 558 11.27 7.37 -8.78
C VAL A 558 11.69 5.90 -8.81
N ILE A 559 11.47 5.22 -7.70
CA ILE A 559 11.76 3.79 -7.55
C ILE A 559 10.53 3.01 -8.02
N LEU A 560 10.73 2.04 -8.92
CA LEU A 560 9.68 1.23 -9.53
C LEU A 560 9.97 -0.25 -9.29
N THR A 561 9.02 -0.96 -8.69
CA THR A 561 9.02 -2.42 -8.57
C THR A 561 8.07 -2.99 -9.63
N ASN A 562 8.59 -3.79 -10.55
CA ASN A 562 7.77 -4.47 -11.54
C ASN A 562 7.28 -5.82 -11.02
N HIS A 563 6.10 -5.86 -10.46
CA HIS A 563 5.50 -7.10 -9.94
C HIS A 563 5.01 -8.04 -11.03
N SER A 564 4.87 -7.57 -12.29
CA SER A 564 4.35 -8.42 -13.36
C SER A 564 5.34 -9.52 -13.76
N SER A 565 4.82 -10.57 -14.36
CA SER A 565 5.63 -11.66 -14.93
C SER A 565 6.34 -11.31 -16.25
N LYS A 566 6.22 -10.06 -16.72
CA LYS A 566 6.81 -9.56 -17.96
C LYS A 566 7.68 -8.34 -17.69
N ARG A 567 8.72 -8.13 -18.51
CA ARG A 567 9.43 -6.85 -18.54
C ARG A 567 8.44 -5.74 -18.91
N ARG A 568 8.52 -4.62 -18.20
CA ARG A 568 7.75 -3.41 -18.48
C ARG A 568 8.67 -2.24 -18.85
N ASP A 569 8.21 -1.44 -19.77
CA ASP A 569 8.82 -0.16 -20.13
C ASP A 569 7.98 0.92 -19.44
N TYR A 570 8.56 1.62 -18.46
CA TYR A 570 7.90 2.67 -17.72
C TYR A 570 8.32 4.04 -18.26
N ASP A 571 7.32 4.91 -18.43
CA ASP A 571 7.48 6.35 -18.64
C ASP A 571 7.05 7.08 -17.37
N VAL A 572 7.91 7.99 -16.90
CA VAL A 572 7.69 8.75 -15.67
C VAL A 572 7.70 10.24 -16.00
N GLN A 573 6.66 10.94 -15.62
CA GLN A 573 6.55 12.38 -15.77
C GLN A 573 6.44 13.06 -14.40
N PHE A 574 7.42 13.91 -14.08
CA PHE A 574 7.39 14.69 -12.84
C PHE A 574 6.41 15.85 -12.95
N ARG A 575 5.60 16.05 -11.90
CA ARG A 575 4.75 17.21 -11.66
C ARG A 575 5.43 18.10 -10.63
N LEU A 576 6.05 19.18 -11.15
CA LEU A 576 6.87 20.06 -10.31
C LEU A 576 6.00 21.01 -9.49
N PRO A 577 6.39 21.30 -8.23
CA PRO A 577 5.75 22.36 -7.48
C PRO A 577 6.06 23.75 -8.09
N PRO A 578 5.23 24.77 -7.83
CA PRO A 578 5.45 26.12 -8.33
C PRO A 578 6.84 26.66 -7.96
N GLY A 579 7.57 27.15 -8.96
CA GLY A 579 8.91 27.70 -8.80
C GLY A 579 10.06 26.69 -8.79
N ALA A 580 9.77 25.40 -8.97
CA ALA A 580 10.78 24.37 -9.23
C ALA A 580 11.09 24.25 -10.72
N GLU A 581 12.29 23.75 -11.04
CA GLU A 581 12.79 23.59 -12.41
C GLU A 581 13.43 22.22 -12.60
N LEU A 582 13.02 21.48 -13.63
CA LEU A 582 13.62 20.20 -14.01
C LEU A 582 14.92 20.46 -14.78
N MET A 583 16.06 20.11 -14.17
CA MET A 583 17.38 20.31 -14.77
C MET A 583 17.77 19.16 -15.68
N SER A 584 17.48 17.94 -15.27
CA SER A 584 17.69 16.73 -16.08
C SER A 584 16.83 15.56 -15.59
N VAL A 585 16.53 14.63 -16.49
CA VAL A 585 15.75 13.42 -16.16
C VAL A 585 16.14 12.25 -17.07
N THR A 586 16.21 11.06 -16.50
CA THR A 586 16.25 9.80 -17.26
C THR A 586 14.82 9.47 -17.71
N LYS A 587 14.51 9.56 -19.00
CA LYS A 587 13.10 9.62 -19.46
C LYS A 587 12.34 8.30 -19.30
N ALA A 588 12.87 7.19 -19.76
CA ALA A 588 12.17 5.91 -19.73
C ALA A 588 13.08 4.81 -19.20
N ILE A 589 12.50 3.85 -18.52
CA ILE A 589 13.24 2.75 -17.93
C ILE A 589 12.59 1.40 -18.25
N LYS A 590 13.44 0.41 -18.54
CA LYS A 590 13.03 -0.98 -18.78
C LYS A 590 13.29 -1.79 -17.52
N VAL A 591 12.22 -2.23 -16.87
CA VAL A 591 12.32 -3.00 -15.63
C VAL A 591 11.98 -4.46 -15.92
N PRO A 592 12.90 -5.41 -15.69
CA PRO A 592 12.62 -6.83 -15.83
C PRO A 592 11.48 -7.29 -14.91
N ALA A 593 10.89 -8.45 -15.20
CA ALA A 593 9.90 -9.09 -14.34
C ALA A 593 10.45 -9.30 -12.93
N GLY A 594 9.70 -8.92 -11.91
CA GLY A 594 10.08 -9.07 -10.51
C GLY A 594 11.27 -8.22 -10.05
N ALA A 595 11.74 -7.28 -10.88
CA ALA A 595 12.89 -6.44 -10.56
C ALA A 595 12.48 -5.04 -10.10
N LEU A 596 13.44 -4.38 -9.42
CA LEU A 596 13.36 -2.98 -9.01
C LEU A 596 14.32 -2.15 -9.87
N SER A 597 13.92 -0.94 -10.25
CA SER A 597 14.78 0.04 -10.91
C SER A 597 14.30 1.46 -10.64
N GLY A 598 15.05 2.48 -11.10
CA GLY A 598 14.71 3.87 -10.79
C GLY A 598 14.91 4.85 -11.94
N VAL A 599 14.09 5.89 -11.96
CA VAL A 599 14.19 7.06 -12.85
C VAL A 599 14.68 8.24 -12.03
N ARG A 600 15.87 8.75 -12.36
CA ARG A 600 16.50 9.86 -11.65
C ARG A 600 16.21 11.19 -12.31
N ALA A 601 15.98 12.21 -11.49
CA ALA A 601 15.82 13.58 -11.91
C ALA A 601 16.63 14.53 -11.02
N MET A 602 17.30 15.50 -11.65
CA MET A 602 17.87 16.64 -10.92
C MET A 602 16.87 17.78 -10.97
N ILE A 603 16.43 18.26 -9.83
CA ILE A 603 15.41 19.29 -9.70
C ILE A 603 15.96 20.44 -8.87
N LYS A 604 15.90 21.65 -9.44
CA LYS A 604 16.13 22.88 -8.72
C LYS A 604 14.86 23.24 -7.96
N LEU A 605 14.98 23.36 -6.66
CA LEU A 605 13.85 23.58 -5.77
C LEU A 605 13.46 25.06 -5.70
N PRO A 606 12.22 25.38 -5.26
CA PRO A 606 11.74 26.74 -5.18
C PRO A 606 12.64 27.65 -4.34
N SER A 607 12.76 28.91 -4.73
CA SER A 607 13.50 29.92 -3.96
C SER A 607 12.70 30.49 -2.78
N LYS A 608 11.36 30.34 -2.79
CA LYS A 608 10.49 30.81 -1.72
C LYS A 608 10.43 29.76 -0.62
N PRO A 609 10.68 30.09 0.66
CA PRO A 609 10.46 29.18 1.78
C PRO A 609 8.99 28.71 1.85
N GLY A 610 8.79 27.45 2.24
CA GLY A 610 7.48 26.85 2.33
C GLY A 610 7.50 25.32 2.24
N HIS A 611 6.31 24.75 2.27
CA HIS A 611 6.09 23.31 2.08
C HIS A 611 5.60 23.06 0.65
N TYR A 612 6.15 22.06 0.00
CA TYR A 612 5.90 21.72 -1.39
C TYR A 612 5.72 20.22 -1.57
N LEU A 613 4.95 19.82 -2.58
CA LEU A 613 4.85 18.45 -3.04
C LEU A 613 5.48 18.34 -4.43
N LEU A 614 6.47 17.45 -4.55
CA LEU A 614 6.91 16.92 -5.83
C LEU A 614 6.08 15.66 -6.09
N ARG A 615 5.50 15.56 -7.28
CA ARG A 615 4.60 14.46 -7.63
C ARG A 615 5.04 13.82 -8.95
N ALA A 616 4.56 12.61 -9.26
CA ALA A 616 4.86 12.01 -10.55
C ALA A 616 3.71 11.14 -11.07
N ASP A 617 3.60 11.15 -12.42
CA ASP A 617 2.77 10.26 -13.22
C ASP A 617 3.59 9.03 -13.63
N ILE A 618 2.94 7.88 -13.73
CA ILE A 618 3.58 6.64 -14.14
C ILE A 618 2.75 5.97 -15.21
N LYS A 619 3.37 5.69 -16.33
CA LYS A 619 2.74 5.03 -17.47
C LYS A 619 3.53 3.81 -17.92
N SER A 620 2.84 2.73 -18.23
CA SER A 620 3.38 1.51 -18.81
C SER A 620 2.26 0.78 -19.55
N ASP A 621 2.57 -0.33 -20.24
CA ASP A 621 1.53 -1.17 -20.83
C ASP A 621 0.56 -1.70 -19.75
N GLY A 622 -0.71 -1.35 -19.87
CA GLY A 622 -1.76 -1.69 -18.90
C GLY A 622 -1.71 -0.92 -17.57
N ILE A 623 -0.80 0.04 -17.41
CA ILE A 623 -0.72 0.94 -16.25
C ILE A 623 -0.70 2.38 -16.77
N ASP A 624 -1.68 3.19 -16.39
CA ASP A 624 -1.67 4.65 -16.57
C ASP A 624 -2.24 5.26 -15.30
N VAL A 625 -1.34 5.63 -14.39
CA VAL A 625 -1.69 6.26 -13.11
C VAL A 625 -1.00 7.61 -13.03
N ARG A 626 -1.79 8.63 -12.78
CA ARG A 626 -1.31 10.01 -12.79
C ARG A 626 -1.49 10.64 -11.44
N ASP A 627 -0.59 11.58 -11.13
CA ASP A 627 -0.49 12.19 -9.80
C ASP A 627 -0.43 11.12 -8.68
N TRP A 628 0.34 10.05 -8.96
CA TRP A 628 0.27 8.80 -8.21
C TRP A 628 1.13 8.77 -6.97
N ILE A 629 2.35 9.28 -7.08
CA ILE A 629 3.33 9.30 -5.99
C ILE A 629 3.74 10.73 -5.66
N GLU A 630 4.19 10.94 -4.43
CA GLU A 630 4.67 12.24 -3.96
C GLU A 630 5.95 12.14 -3.14
N SER A 631 6.60 13.29 -2.98
CA SER A 631 7.64 13.59 -2.00
C SER A 631 7.34 14.94 -1.36
N THR A 632 7.48 15.05 -0.05
CA THR A 632 7.29 16.28 0.72
C THR A 632 8.60 17.03 0.83
N ILE A 633 8.59 18.32 0.53
CA ILE A 633 9.78 19.17 0.53
C ILE A 633 9.54 20.38 1.42
N THR A 634 10.39 20.58 2.40
CA THR A 634 10.42 21.78 3.22
C THR A 634 11.61 22.65 2.80
N VAL A 635 11.32 23.79 2.17
CA VAL A 635 12.32 24.80 1.80
C VAL A 635 12.45 25.80 2.93
N LYS A 636 13.64 25.90 3.53
CA LYS A 636 13.96 26.85 4.59
C LYS A 636 14.55 28.14 3.99
N SER A 637 14.38 29.28 4.68
CA SER A 637 15.09 30.51 4.34
C SER A 637 16.59 30.25 4.39
N GLY A 638 17.32 30.68 3.37
CA GLY A 638 18.77 30.73 3.44
C GLY A 638 19.19 31.79 4.49
N GLU A 639 19.88 31.40 5.55
CA GLU A 639 20.67 32.34 6.34
C GLU A 639 21.92 32.74 5.57
#